data_9dc8e373ac4763e98c1bbb11f9cba65d
#
_entry.id   9dc8e373ac4763e98c1bbb11f9cba65d
#
_cell.length_a   1.000
_cell.length_b   1.000
_cell.length_c   1.000
_cell.angle_alpha   90.00
_cell.angle_beta   90.00
_cell.angle_gamma   90.00
#
_symmetry.space_group_name_H-M   'P 1'
#
loop_
_entity.id
_entity.type
_entity.pdbx_description
1 polymer ?
#
loop_
_entity_poly.entity_id
_entity_poly.type
_entity_poly.pdbx_seq_one_letter_code
_entity_poly.pdbx_strand_id
1 'polypeptide(L)'
;MVKSGWILRVVVTLFTIHCSLFTISAQDRRTYNQVDESGNITQRFDNNNGNDNSNFNKHNNDTTKNKEIPKGHYSWTVDRKFGDITPATPDTVHHLFMNTTFNTGFYGDYNTTGNNYTARQSRIFINRPENSSFIFTDPYSFFFKQPDEFLFMNTLSPYTCVSYDNCGDKQNGEDRLSAKFAVNANKRLGFGFDLNYDYARGYFSNQSISHFNGTLFGSYLGDRYQMHILLSTNHQKATENGGIANDEYITHPESYQDSYEENEIPTVLSQNWNRNDNQHIFFSHRYNVGFYRKVKMTEEELKARQFAEQSKKDKEKENLSLKGIDEKQPTPKGRPAGAAIVGSEPKAKTDSLAIAATDTTRIQVAGLAAIDSLNRAQAIQDSIDATMKKEYVPVTSFIHTLELHNYKRSYLAYETPDNFYLNPGNYTRGQEYGNDSICDETKHLQIKNTLGIALLEGFNKYMKAGLKGFVTHEHRKYKMPDIVENTDSAYQRSWTENTISIGGLISKTQGKTLHFKAQAEAWVVGEDAGQLKLDFSTDLNFPLFGDTVRLAASAYFHRLHPTFYQRKYHSKHIWWENDDLSKETRTRIEGLFSYEKTDTKLRVAIEEIQNYTYFGMSYDTQATLPILSYTDGRANMTAGVYQESGNINILTAQLHQNLRLGPLNWENVITYQNASNKEALPLPAWNFFSNFYLKFRIAKVLDVELGADATYFTTYEAPDFCPMINQYAVQQNSKSRVELGGYPFLDVYANMKLKGVRFFVMMSNVLNGSGNHMAFLTPHYPTNGNVLHFGVSWPFFN
;
A
#
# COMPACT_ATOMS: atom_id res chain seq x y z
N MET A 1 19.24 3.21 -27.37
CA MET A 1 19.54 1.77 -27.38
C MET A 1 20.69 1.30 -26.48
N VAL A 2 21.55 2.16 -25.91
CA VAL A 2 22.74 1.71 -25.13
C VAL A 2 22.51 1.60 -23.61
N LYS A 3 21.43 2.17 -23.06
CA LYS A 3 21.22 2.19 -21.58
C LYS A 3 20.42 1.01 -21.01
N SER A 4 19.60 0.31 -21.82
CA SER A 4 18.83 -0.84 -21.32
C SER A 4 19.69 -2.09 -21.03
N GLY A 5 20.77 -2.27 -21.77
CA GLY A 5 21.69 -3.39 -21.56
C GLY A 5 22.49 -3.29 -20.24
N TRP A 6 22.60 -2.10 -19.64
CA TRP A 6 23.33 -1.93 -18.39
C TRP A 6 22.50 -2.33 -17.18
N ILE A 7 21.19 -2.00 -17.19
CA ILE A 7 20.25 -2.39 -16.12
C ILE A 7 20.09 -3.92 -16.08
N LEU A 8 19.95 -4.55 -17.25
CA LEU A 8 19.87 -6.01 -17.34
C LEU A 8 21.16 -6.67 -16.85
N ARG A 9 22.34 -6.09 -17.16
CA ARG A 9 23.64 -6.57 -16.66
C ARG A 9 23.77 -6.39 -15.15
N VAL A 10 23.31 -5.28 -14.56
CA VAL A 10 23.30 -5.05 -13.11
C VAL A 10 22.36 -6.05 -12.41
N VAL A 11 21.16 -6.27 -12.94
CA VAL A 11 20.22 -7.27 -12.40
C VAL A 11 20.79 -8.69 -12.51
N VAL A 12 21.38 -9.05 -13.65
CA VAL A 12 22.01 -10.37 -13.82
C VAL A 12 23.26 -10.50 -12.94
N THR A 13 24.05 -9.45 -12.77
CA THR A 13 25.23 -9.46 -11.88
C THR A 13 24.84 -9.55 -10.41
N LEU A 14 23.78 -8.84 -9.99
CA LEU A 14 23.20 -8.97 -8.65
C LEU A 14 22.62 -10.35 -8.42
N PHE A 15 22.00 -10.95 -9.44
CA PHE A 15 21.46 -12.31 -9.37
C PHE A 15 22.57 -13.37 -9.30
N THR A 16 23.67 -13.21 -10.05
CA THR A 16 24.82 -14.12 -10.00
C THR A 16 25.62 -13.97 -8.72
N ILE A 17 25.79 -12.75 -8.18
CA ILE A 17 26.39 -12.52 -6.84
C ILE A 17 25.50 -13.13 -5.76
N HIS A 18 24.18 -13.04 -5.90
CA HIS A 18 23.22 -13.66 -5.00
C HIS A 18 23.35 -15.21 -5.01
N CYS A 19 23.39 -15.83 -6.19
CA CYS A 19 23.62 -17.28 -6.32
C CYS A 19 24.97 -17.73 -5.77
N SER A 20 26.05 -16.93 -5.92
CA SER A 20 27.37 -17.30 -5.40
C SER A 20 27.53 -17.12 -3.89
N LEU A 21 26.74 -16.22 -3.25
CA LEU A 21 26.72 -16.06 -1.80
C LEU A 21 25.96 -17.19 -1.09
N PHE A 22 25.04 -17.89 -1.77
CA PHE A 22 24.31 -19.02 -1.21
C PHE A 22 25.07 -20.34 -1.18
N THR A 23 26.14 -20.50 -1.95
CA THR A 23 26.94 -21.73 -1.96
C THR A 23 27.93 -21.88 -0.78
N ILE A 24 28.06 -20.86 0.08
CA ILE A 24 29.05 -20.87 1.18
C ILE A 24 28.41 -21.10 2.57
N SER A 25 27.10 -21.20 2.71
CA SER A 25 26.46 -21.29 4.05
C SER A 25 25.44 -22.42 4.21
N ALA A 26 25.76 -23.63 3.72
CA ALA A 26 24.91 -24.82 3.88
C ALA A 26 25.16 -25.59 5.19
N GLN A 27 25.74 -24.97 6.24
CA GLN A 27 25.97 -25.62 7.53
C GLN A 27 25.71 -24.68 8.72
N ASP A 28 24.48 -24.25 8.90
CA ASP A 28 23.91 -24.02 10.25
C ASP A 28 22.38 -23.85 10.16
N ARG A 29 21.65 -24.92 10.37
CA ARG A 29 20.18 -24.91 10.51
C ARG A 29 19.83 -24.24 11.84
N ARG A 30 19.74 -22.92 11.85
CA ARG A 30 19.22 -22.16 13.00
C ARG A 30 17.70 -22.17 12.91
N THR A 31 17.06 -22.77 13.89
CA THR A 31 15.62 -22.73 14.08
C THR A 31 15.18 -21.33 14.54
N TYR A 32 14.40 -20.66 13.74
CA TYR A 32 13.75 -19.38 14.08
C TYR A 32 12.33 -19.62 14.56
N ASN A 33 11.84 -18.81 15.47
CA ASN A 33 10.48 -18.86 15.99
C ASN A 33 9.63 -17.75 15.36
N GLN A 34 8.36 -18.00 15.18
CA GLN A 34 7.39 -17.02 14.70
C GLN A 34 7.13 -15.94 15.74
N VAL A 35 6.95 -14.69 15.33
CA VAL A 35 6.76 -13.54 16.21
C VAL A 35 5.29 -13.11 16.14
N ASP A 36 4.66 -12.85 17.32
CA ASP A 36 3.29 -12.33 17.40
C ASP A 36 3.22 -10.80 17.20
N GLU A 37 2.02 -10.24 17.24
CA GLU A 37 1.74 -8.80 17.09
C GLU A 37 2.47 -7.89 18.08
N SER A 38 2.99 -8.47 19.19
CA SER A 38 3.77 -7.75 20.19
C SER A 38 5.29 -7.92 20.03
N GLY A 39 5.75 -8.61 18.98
CA GLY A 39 7.16 -8.91 18.76
C GLY A 39 7.64 -10.16 19.52
N ASN A 40 6.74 -10.99 20.07
CA ASN A 40 7.07 -12.21 20.83
C ASN A 40 7.04 -13.44 19.93
N ILE A 41 7.86 -14.43 20.28
CA ILE A 41 8.05 -15.65 19.51
C ILE A 41 6.95 -16.66 19.82
N THR A 42 6.12 -17.02 18.85
CA THR A 42 4.92 -17.83 19.09
C THR A 42 4.97 -19.27 18.58
N GLN A 43 5.83 -19.66 17.61
CA GLN A 43 5.81 -21.04 17.11
C GLN A 43 7.17 -21.60 16.69
N ARG A 44 7.35 -22.91 16.89
CA ARG A 44 8.45 -23.74 16.40
C ARG A 44 7.90 -24.81 15.46
N PHE A 45 8.56 -25.00 14.32
CA PHE A 45 8.18 -26.05 13.37
C PHE A 45 9.00 -27.30 13.58
N ASP A 46 8.32 -28.43 13.73
CA ASP A 46 8.90 -29.76 13.61
C ASP A 46 8.67 -30.27 12.19
N ASN A 47 9.78 -30.65 11.51
CA ASN A 47 9.74 -31.47 10.31
C ASN A 47 9.53 -32.92 10.78
N ASN A 48 8.30 -33.39 10.83
CA ASN A 48 8.02 -34.82 10.84
C ASN A 48 6.92 -35.12 9.82
N ASN A 49 7.33 -35.85 8.79
CA ASN A 49 6.43 -36.62 7.95
C ASN A 49 5.78 -37.69 8.83
N GLY A 50 4.56 -37.49 9.21
CA GLY A 50 3.73 -38.46 9.88
C GLY A 50 2.27 -38.15 9.55
N ASN A 51 1.65 -39.13 8.83
CA ASN A 51 0.21 -39.20 8.67
C ASN A 51 -0.48 -39.10 10.03
N ASP A 52 -1.20 -38.04 10.27
CA ASP A 52 -2.23 -38.00 11.29
C ASP A 52 -3.43 -37.19 10.83
N ASN A 53 -4.50 -37.94 10.57
CA ASN A 53 -5.87 -37.45 10.53
C ASN A 53 -6.23 -36.93 11.93
N SER A 54 -6.14 -35.62 12.13
CA SER A 54 -6.80 -34.99 13.27
C SER A 54 -7.62 -33.79 12.77
N ASN A 55 -8.93 -33.94 12.94
CA ASN A 55 -9.93 -32.90 12.85
C ASN A 55 -9.53 -31.70 13.71
N PHE A 56 -8.91 -30.68 13.11
CA PHE A 56 -8.79 -29.38 13.75
C PHE A 56 -10.03 -28.55 13.42
N ASN A 57 -10.74 -28.22 14.46
CA ASN A 57 -11.96 -27.42 14.47
C ASN A 57 -11.77 -26.10 13.70
N LYS A 58 -12.60 -25.95 12.69
CA LYS A 58 -12.96 -24.70 12.06
C LYS A 58 -13.44 -23.71 13.10
N HIS A 59 -12.68 -22.66 13.38
CA HIS A 59 -13.20 -21.35 13.79
C HIS A 59 -12.09 -20.29 13.69
N ASN A 60 -11.78 -19.90 12.45
CA ASN A 60 -11.29 -18.55 12.15
C ASN A 60 -11.98 -18.12 10.87
N ASN A 61 -13.13 -17.48 11.07
CA ASN A 61 -13.89 -16.82 10.03
C ASN A 61 -13.24 -15.44 9.76
N ASP A 62 -12.16 -15.45 8.99
CA ASP A 62 -11.59 -14.24 8.47
C ASP A 62 -11.85 -14.21 6.96
N THR A 63 -12.14 -13.05 6.39
CA THR A 63 -12.32 -12.81 4.94
C THR A 63 -11.08 -13.22 4.12
N THR A 64 -10.05 -13.72 4.81
CA THR A 64 -8.82 -14.30 4.26
C THR A 64 -8.92 -15.79 3.93
N LYS A 65 -10.11 -16.39 3.89
CA LYS A 65 -10.35 -17.85 3.69
C LYS A 65 -9.60 -18.49 2.52
N ASN A 66 -9.04 -17.70 1.61
CA ASN A 66 -8.31 -18.20 0.45
C ASN A 66 -6.82 -17.78 0.40
N LYS A 67 -6.31 -17.09 1.43
CA LYS A 67 -4.90 -16.70 1.48
C LYS A 67 -4.09 -17.77 2.22
N GLU A 68 -3.31 -18.54 1.49
CA GLU A 68 -2.31 -19.44 2.09
C GLU A 68 -1.12 -18.60 2.55
N ILE A 69 -1.01 -18.39 3.86
CA ILE A 69 0.17 -17.74 4.46
C ILE A 69 1.31 -18.75 4.42
N PRO A 70 2.43 -18.45 3.77
CA PRO A 70 3.59 -19.30 3.79
C PRO A 70 4.07 -19.54 5.22
N LYS A 71 4.36 -20.78 5.58
CA LYS A 71 4.86 -21.13 6.92
C LYS A 71 6.13 -20.35 7.23
N GLY A 72 6.15 -19.69 8.41
CA GLY A 72 7.31 -18.91 8.84
C GLY A 72 7.45 -17.54 8.19
N HIS A 73 6.39 -17.01 7.62
CA HIS A 73 6.32 -15.68 7.05
C HIS A 73 5.28 -14.84 7.82
N TYR A 74 5.71 -13.69 8.32
CA TYR A 74 4.85 -12.70 8.96
C TYR A 74 5.01 -11.36 8.24
N SER A 75 3.91 -10.68 7.90
CA SER A 75 3.93 -9.39 7.23
C SER A 75 2.95 -8.41 7.87
N TRP A 76 3.26 -7.13 7.75
CA TRP A 76 2.48 -6.03 8.30
C TRP A 76 2.66 -4.76 7.49
N THR A 77 1.74 -3.83 7.65
CA THR A 77 1.86 -2.44 7.21
C THR A 77 2.14 -1.52 8.39
N VAL A 78 2.59 -0.31 8.13
CA VAL A 78 2.99 0.66 9.15
C VAL A 78 2.26 1.97 8.94
N ASP A 79 1.52 2.42 9.96
CA ASP A 79 0.84 3.72 9.94
C ASP A 79 1.84 4.87 9.79
N ARG A 80 1.56 5.79 8.85
CA ARG A 80 2.49 6.89 8.50
C ARG A 80 2.70 7.87 9.65
N LYS A 81 1.68 8.12 10.47
CA LYS A 81 1.72 9.13 11.53
C LYS A 81 2.33 8.61 12.82
N PHE A 82 1.97 7.42 13.24
CA PHE A 82 2.39 6.85 14.53
C PHE A 82 3.35 5.66 14.39
N GLY A 83 3.56 5.14 13.19
CA GLY A 83 4.33 3.92 13.01
C GLY A 83 3.70 2.70 13.66
N ASP A 84 2.37 2.67 13.81
CA ASP A 84 1.66 1.52 14.35
C ASP A 84 1.69 0.38 13.35
N ILE A 85 1.87 -0.82 13.88
CA ILE A 85 1.92 -2.05 13.10
C ILE A 85 0.49 -2.58 12.95
N THR A 86 0.07 -2.82 11.71
CA THR A 86 -1.17 -3.51 11.38
C THR A 86 -0.84 -4.82 10.69
N PRO A 87 -1.16 -5.99 11.27
CA PRO A 87 -0.92 -7.28 10.64
C PRO A 87 -1.58 -7.35 9.26
N ALA A 88 -0.84 -7.85 8.29
CA ALA A 88 -1.31 -8.00 6.93
C ALA A 88 -0.88 -9.36 6.35
N THR A 89 -1.70 -9.93 5.48
CA THR A 89 -1.36 -11.18 4.81
C THR A 89 -0.81 -10.87 3.41
N PRO A 90 0.31 -11.50 3.02
CA PRO A 90 0.81 -11.37 1.65
C PRO A 90 -0.25 -11.82 0.66
N ASP A 91 -0.28 -11.17 -0.51
CA ASP A 91 -1.14 -11.63 -1.58
C ASP A 91 -0.61 -12.95 -2.18
N THR A 92 -1.29 -14.04 -1.87
CA THR A 92 -0.98 -15.39 -2.34
C THR A 92 -2.16 -16.02 -3.09
N VAL A 93 -3.24 -15.27 -3.25
CA VAL A 93 -4.46 -15.71 -3.92
C VAL A 93 -4.24 -15.69 -5.43
N HIS A 94 -4.74 -16.70 -6.13
CA HIS A 94 -4.72 -16.75 -7.59
C HIS A 94 -6.00 -16.19 -8.22
N HIS A 95 -7.05 -16.03 -7.43
CA HIS A 95 -8.33 -15.46 -7.88
C HIS A 95 -8.13 -14.02 -8.36
N LEU A 96 -8.53 -13.75 -9.59
CA LEU A 96 -8.34 -12.45 -10.27
C LEU A 96 -6.89 -11.92 -10.18
N PHE A 97 -5.91 -12.82 -10.16
CA PHE A 97 -4.51 -12.42 -10.03
C PHE A 97 -4.08 -11.46 -11.17
N MET A 98 -4.56 -11.67 -12.39
CA MET A 98 -4.30 -10.77 -13.51
C MET A 98 -4.71 -9.32 -13.22
N ASN A 99 -5.85 -9.08 -12.57
CA ASN A 99 -6.36 -7.74 -12.30
C ASN A 99 -5.48 -6.94 -11.32
N THR A 100 -4.57 -7.59 -10.59
CA THR A 100 -3.58 -6.91 -9.74
C THR A 100 -2.48 -6.22 -10.54
N THR A 101 -2.34 -6.54 -11.82
CA THR A 101 -1.30 -6.00 -12.71
C THR A 101 -1.79 -4.81 -13.52
N PHE A 102 -3.11 -4.62 -13.65
CA PHE A 102 -3.70 -3.56 -14.48
C PHE A 102 -3.99 -2.28 -13.71
N ASN A 103 -3.74 -1.14 -14.34
CA ASN A 103 -4.08 0.16 -13.77
C ASN A 103 -5.58 0.48 -13.81
N THR A 104 -6.39 -0.27 -14.54
CA THR A 104 -7.85 -0.20 -14.48
C THR A 104 -8.44 -0.59 -13.12
N GLY A 105 -7.62 -1.19 -12.25
CA GLY A 105 -8.01 -1.60 -10.88
C GLY A 105 -8.58 -3.00 -10.82
N PHE A 106 -8.72 -3.52 -9.60
CA PHE A 106 -9.12 -4.91 -9.37
C PHE A 106 -10.51 -5.25 -9.92
N TYR A 107 -11.43 -4.28 -9.92
CA TYR A 107 -12.78 -4.41 -10.48
C TYR A 107 -13.00 -3.52 -11.72
N GLY A 108 -11.93 -3.10 -12.37
CA GLY A 108 -12.01 -2.28 -13.56
C GLY A 108 -12.68 -0.91 -13.35
N ASP A 109 -12.58 -0.31 -12.16
CA ASP A 109 -13.30 0.92 -11.75
C ASP A 109 -12.52 2.21 -11.98
N TYR A 110 -11.39 2.17 -12.71
CA TYR A 110 -10.58 3.34 -13.06
C TYR A 110 -10.67 3.70 -14.54
N ASN A 111 -10.70 4.99 -14.80
CA ASN A 111 -10.38 5.55 -16.12
C ASN A 111 -8.87 5.56 -16.30
N THR A 112 -8.41 5.32 -17.54
CA THR A 112 -7.00 5.30 -17.93
C THR A 112 -6.84 5.93 -19.31
N THR A 113 -5.64 6.34 -19.67
CA THR A 113 -5.34 6.90 -20.99
C THR A 113 -4.89 5.83 -22.01
N GLY A 114 -5.48 4.63 -21.94
CA GLY A 114 -5.30 3.53 -22.89
C GLY A 114 -4.40 2.42 -22.39
N ASN A 115 -3.09 2.53 -22.50
CA ASN A 115 -2.14 1.49 -22.09
C ASN A 115 -2.15 1.20 -20.59
N ASN A 116 -1.65 0.05 -20.19
CA ASN A 116 -1.30 -0.21 -18.80
C ASN A 116 -0.24 0.80 -18.31
N TYR A 117 -0.24 1.03 -17.01
CA TYR A 117 0.71 1.91 -16.30
C TYR A 117 0.61 3.40 -16.65
N THR A 118 -0.43 3.82 -17.41
CA THR A 118 -0.76 5.21 -17.67
C THR A 118 -1.48 5.88 -16.48
N ALA A 119 -1.67 7.19 -16.56
CA ALA A 119 -2.46 7.95 -15.61
C ALA A 119 -3.85 7.33 -15.40
N ARG A 120 -4.34 7.31 -14.13
CA ARG A 120 -5.66 6.78 -13.80
C ARG A 120 -6.44 7.67 -12.85
N GLN A 121 -7.77 7.58 -12.91
CA GLN A 121 -8.68 8.19 -11.96
C GLN A 121 -9.85 7.24 -11.67
N SER A 122 -10.21 7.04 -10.38
CA SER A 122 -11.37 6.21 -10.05
C SER A 122 -12.68 6.84 -10.52
N ARG A 123 -13.55 6.02 -11.17
CA ARG A 123 -14.94 6.40 -11.47
C ARG A 123 -15.83 6.42 -10.22
N ILE A 124 -15.42 5.69 -9.19
CA ILE A 124 -16.14 5.62 -7.92
C ILE A 124 -15.61 6.73 -7.00
N PHE A 125 -16.44 7.74 -6.73
CA PHE A 125 -15.98 8.96 -6.03
C PHE A 125 -15.44 8.68 -4.62
N ILE A 126 -16.10 7.82 -3.85
CA ILE A 126 -15.67 7.49 -2.48
C ILE A 126 -14.32 6.78 -2.41
N ASN A 127 -13.81 6.27 -3.53
CA ASN A 127 -12.48 5.66 -3.65
C ASN A 127 -11.40 6.66 -4.10
N ARG A 128 -11.77 7.90 -4.45
CA ARG A 128 -10.78 8.94 -4.80
C ARG A 128 -10.10 9.44 -3.54
N PRO A 129 -8.75 9.42 -3.47
CA PRO A 129 -8.02 10.04 -2.36
C PRO A 129 -8.14 11.58 -2.42
N GLU A 130 -7.88 12.23 -1.29
CA GLU A 130 -7.63 13.67 -1.29
C GLU A 130 -6.37 13.99 -2.10
N ASN A 131 -6.34 15.17 -2.76
CA ASN A 131 -5.18 15.59 -3.52
C ASN A 131 -3.94 15.67 -2.64
N SER A 132 -2.83 15.15 -3.14
CA SER A 132 -1.54 15.19 -2.45
C SER A 132 -0.91 16.59 -2.54
N SER A 133 0.12 16.84 -1.73
CA SER A 133 0.89 18.10 -1.82
C SER A 133 1.65 18.23 -3.14
N PHE A 134 1.91 17.12 -3.86
CA PHE A 134 2.52 17.10 -5.19
C PHE A 134 1.57 16.37 -6.17
N ILE A 135 0.58 17.10 -6.65
CA ILE A 135 -0.54 16.59 -7.45
C ILE A 135 -0.11 15.74 -8.67
N PHE A 136 1.04 16.02 -9.27
CA PHE A 136 1.49 15.36 -10.50
C PHE A 136 1.76 13.86 -10.36
N THR A 137 1.78 13.34 -9.12
CA THR A 137 1.90 11.90 -8.86
C THR A 137 0.59 11.22 -8.53
N ASP A 138 -0.50 11.97 -8.30
CA ASP A 138 -1.80 11.42 -7.91
C ASP A 138 -2.37 10.43 -8.95
N PRO A 139 -2.32 10.70 -10.27
CA PRO A 139 -2.77 9.76 -11.29
C PRO A 139 -1.94 8.46 -11.36
N TYR A 140 -0.75 8.45 -10.77
CA TYR A 140 0.18 7.32 -10.72
C TYR A 140 0.36 6.77 -9.29
N SER A 141 -0.57 7.06 -8.38
CA SER A 141 -0.49 6.64 -6.96
C SER A 141 -0.31 5.13 -6.78
N PHE A 142 -0.83 4.32 -7.70
CA PHE A 142 -0.68 2.86 -7.71
C PHE A 142 0.76 2.36 -7.81
N PHE A 143 1.66 3.19 -8.33
CA PHE A 143 3.07 2.83 -8.56
C PHE A 143 3.96 3.15 -7.34
N PHE A 144 3.58 4.12 -6.52
CA PHE A 144 4.38 4.55 -5.37
C PHE A 144 4.19 3.62 -4.17
N LYS A 145 5.28 3.31 -3.47
CA LYS A 145 5.26 2.48 -2.26
C LYS A 145 5.07 3.37 -1.03
N GLN A 146 3.87 3.35 -0.48
CA GLN A 146 3.52 4.07 0.75
C GLN A 146 3.65 3.15 1.97
N PRO A 147 4.09 3.63 3.16
CA PRO A 147 4.30 2.79 4.35
C PRO A 147 3.04 2.06 4.84
N ASP A 148 1.87 2.67 4.68
CA ASP A 148 0.56 2.14 5.07
C ASP A 148 0.02 1.06 4.10
N GLU A 149 0.59 0.94 2.91
CA GLU A 149 0.29 -0.09 1.91
C GLU A 149 1.44 -1.09 1.73
N PHE A 150 2.67 -0.70 2.10
CA PHE A 150 3.86 -1.51 1.92
C PHE A 150 3.92 -2.64 2.93
N LEU A 151 4.14 -3.88 2.46
CA LEU A 151 4.29 -5.05 3.32
C LEU A 151 5.74 -5.18 3.80
N PHE A 152 5.98 -4.77 5.05
CA PHE A 152 7.16 -5.16 5.80
C PHE A 152 7.08 -6.65 6.13
N MET A 153 8.23 -7.32 6.25
CA MET A 153 8.27 -8.77 6.39
C MET A 153 9.27 -9.23 7.44
N ASN A 154 8.87 -10.28 8.16
CA ASN A 154 9.75 -11.08 9.00
C ASN A 154 9.66 -12.54 8.54
N THR A 155 10.80 -13.16 8.21
CA THR A 155 10.85 -14.46 7.55
C THR A 155 11.79 -15.41 8.28
N LEU A 156 11.42 -16.69 8.36
CA LEU A 156 12.29 -17.74 8.93
C LEU A 156 13.46 -18.09 8.02
N SER A 157 13.22 -18.07 6.72
CA SER A 157 14.21 -18.26 5.66
C SER A 157 14.12 -17.09 4.69
N PRO A 158 15.16 -16.77 3.92
CA PRO A 158 15.09 -15.73 2.91
C PRO A 158 13.88 -15.93 1.99
N TYR A 159 13.14 -14.85 1.77
CA TYR A 159 11.98 -14.81 0.88
C TYR A 159 12.34 -14.03 -0.37
N THR A 160 12.08 -14.61 -1.53
CA THR A 160 12.22 -13.95 -2.82
C THR A 160 10.92 -14.14 -3.60
N CYS A 161 10.40 -13.10 -4.21
CA CYS A 161 9.28 -13.20 -5.15
C CYS A 161 9.64 -12.46 -6.43
N VAL A 162 9.54 -13.15 -7.57
CA VAL A 162 9.73 -12.55 -8.89
C VAL A 162 8.42 -12.67 -9.63
N SER A 163 7.96 -11.57 -10.22
CA SER A 163 6.77 -11.55 -11.08
C SER A 163 7.14 -10.93 -12.41
N TYR A 164 6.61 -11.50 -13.48
CA TYR A 164 6.76 -11.01 -14.83
C TYR A 164 5.41 -11.09 -15.54
N ASP A 165 5.00 -9.99 -16.13
CA ASP A 165 3.78 -9.88 -16.92
C ASP A 165 4.15 -9.27 -18.29
N ASN A 166 3.51 -9.77 -19.35
CA ASN A 166 3.77 -9.33 -20.71
C ASN A 166 2.50 -9.37 -21.54
N CYS A 167 2.40 -8.47 -22.51
CA CYS A 167 1.40 -8.53 -23.57
C CYS A 167 1.91 -7.88 -24.84
N GLY A 168 1.19 -8.09 -25.95
CA GLY A 168 1.52 -7.52 -27.25
C GLY A 168 2.75 -8.14 -27.89
N ASP A 169 3.33 -7.46 -28.85
CA ASP A 169 4.47 -7.90 -29.62
C ASP A 169 5.69 -6.97 -29.50
N LYS A 170 6.63 -7.03 -30.46
CA LYS A 170 7.83 -6.18 -30.45
C LYS A 170 7.54 -4.72 -30.78
N GLN A 171 6.40 -4.40 -31.37
CA GLN A 171 6.05 -3.04 -31.78
C GLN A 171 5.26 -2.32 -30.70
N ASN A 172 4.31 -3.01 -30.06
CA ASN A 172 3.36 -2.44 -29.12
C ASN A 172 3.37 -3.10 -27.73
N GLY A 173 4.34 -3.98 -27.46
CA GLY A 173 4.38 -4.78 -26.23
C GLY A 173 4.53 -3.99 -24.96
N GLU A 174 3.94 -4.53 -23.91
CA GLU A 174 4.04 -4.07 -22.54
C GLU A 174 4.73 -5.15 -21.69
N ASP A 175 5.67 -4.75 -20.84
CA ASP A 175 6.43 -5.61 -19.95
C ASP A 175 6.42 -5.07 -18.52
N ARG A 176 6.17 -5.94 -17.56
CA ARG A 176 6.34 -5.63 -16.15
C ARG A 176 7.25 -6.66 -15.49
N LEU A 177 8.24 -6.19 -14.78
CA LEU A 177 9.10 -6.99 -13.93
C LEU A 177 9.04 -6.50 -12.50
N SER A 178 8.73 -7.38 -11.57
CA SER A 178 8.78 -7.10 -10.14
C SER A 178 9.65 -8.12 -9.42
N ALA A 179 10.49 -7.65 -8.50
CA ALA A 179 11.35 -8.51 -7.69
C ALA A 179 11.35 -8.02 -6.24
N LYS A 180 10.92 -8.87 -5.31
CA LYS A 180 10.92 -8.59 -3.89
C LYS A 180 11.79 -9.57 -3.15
N PHE A 181 12.64 -9.07 -2.26
CA PHE A 181 13.50 -9.85 -1.40
C PHE A 181 13.37 -9.43 0.05
N ALA A 182 13.32 -10.38 0.97
CA ALA A 182 13.29 -10.12 2.40
C ALA A 182 14.12 -11.17 3.14
N VAL A 183 14.87 -10.74 4.13
CA VAL A 183 15.70 -11.60 4.99
C VAL A 183 15.79 -11.05 6.40
N ASN A 184 15.88 -11.95 7.37
CA ASN A 184 16.10 -11.60 8.76
C ASN A 184 17.56 -11.89 9.15
N ALA A 185 18.27 -10.87 9.65
CA ALA A 185 19.60 -11.04 10.27
C ALA A 185 19.50 -11.74 11.62
N ASN A 186 18.39 -11.49 12.35
CA ASN A 186 18.05 -12.15 13.60
C ASN A 186 16.53 -12.03 13.85
N LYS A 187 16.03 -12.51 14.97
CA LYS A 187 14.60 -12.52 15.32
C LYS A 187 13.93 -11.14 15.32
N ARG A 188 14.71 -10.06 15.45
CA ARG A 188 14.21 -8.69 15.60
C ARG A 188 14.53 -7.77 14.42
N LEU A 189 15.57 -8.08 13.65
CA LEU A 189 16.06 -7.26 12.54
C LEU A 189 15.79 -7.95 11.22
N GLY A 190 14.91 -7.39 10.42
CA GLY A 190 14.63 -7.77 9.03
C GLY A 190 14.91 -6.62 8.08
N PHE A 191 15.32 -6.93 6.86
CA PHE A 191 15.51 -5.97 5.79
C PHE A 191 15.33 -6.63 4.41
N GLY A 192 15.17 -5.80 3.40
CA GLY A 192 15.00 -6.29 2.05
C GLY A 192 14.88 -5.18 1.03
N PHE A 193 14.52 -5.57 -0.18
CA PHE A 193 14.24 -4.64 -1.27
C PHE A 193 13.02 -5.06 -2.07
N ASP A 194 12.45 -4.08 -2.78
CA ASP A 194 11.33 -4.24 -3.72
C ASP A 194 11.66 -3.43 -4.97
N LEU A 195 11.73 -4.08 -6.12
CA LEU A 195 12.04 -3.48 -7.41
C LEU A 195 10.87 -3.71 -8.34
N ASN A 196 10.43 -2.66 -9.04
CA ASN A 196 9.39 -2.72 -10.05
C ASN A 196 9.87 -1.95 -11.28
N TYR A 197 9.67 -2.53 -12.44
CA TYR A 197 9.95 -1.92 -13.74
C TYR A 197 8.79 -2.20 -14.66
N ASP A 198 8.11 -1.15 -15.10
CA ASP A 198 7.00 -1.20 -16.04
C ASP A 198 7.41 -0.49 -17.31
N TYR A 199 7.26 -1.15 -18.44
CA TYR A 199 7.59 -0.63 -19.76
C TYR A 199 6.47 -0.93 -20.75
N ALA A 200 5.96 0.07 -21.43
CA ALA A 200 4.99 -0.08 -22.50
C ALA A 200 5.42 0.73 -23.71
N ARG A 201 5.34 0.17 -24.91
CA ARG A 201 5.59 0.89 -26.15
C ARG A 201 4.38 1.68 -26.60
N GLY A 202 3.19 1.13 -26.38
CA GLY A 202 1.91 1.70 -26.75
C GLY A 202 1.38 1.15 -28.05
N TYR A 203 0.08 0.95 -28.10
CA TYR A 203 -0.64 0.52 -29.29
C TYR A 203 -0.86 1.69 -30.22
N PHE A 204 -1.18 2.86 -29.68
CA PHE A 204 -1.28 4.11 -30.44
C PHE A 204 0.06 4.82 -30.50
N SER A 205 0.26 5.64 -31.54
CA SER A 205 1.48 6.41 -31.70
C SER A 205 1.72 7.34 -30.50
N ASN A 206 2.99 7.59 -30.18
CA ASN A 206 3.44 8.52 -29.12
C ASN A 206 2.87 8.23 -27.72
N GLN A 207 2.75 6.95 -27.30
CA GLN A 207 2.12 6.54 -26.06
C GLN A 207 3.04 5.69 -25.15
N SER A 208 4.33 5.75 -25.35
CA SER A 208 5.27 4.88 -24.61
C SER A 208 5.45 5.29 -23.14
N ILE A 209 5.68 4.30 -22.29
CA ILE A 209 5.86 4.46 -20.85
C ILE A 209 7.12 3.74 -20.41
N SER A 210 7.80 4.30 -19.41
CA SER A 210 8.92 3.66 -18.72
C SER A 210 8.93 4.09 -17.26
N HIS A 211 8.56 3.20 -16.36
CA HIS A 211 8.51 3.45 -14.93
C HIS A 211 9.46 2.52 -14.18
N PHE A 212 10.21 3.06 -13.25
CA PHE A 212 11.09 2.32 -12.37
C PHE A 212 10.86 2.74 -10.92
N ASN A 213 10.67 1.75 -10.04
CA ASN A 213 10.67 1.93 -8.59
C ASN A 213 11.73 1.01 -7.96
N GLY A 214 12.56 1.58 -7.13
CA GLY A 214 13.50 0.85 -6.27
C GLY A 214 13.25 1.23 -4.82
N THR A 215 12.89 0.26 -3.98
CA THR A 215 12.58 0.47 -2.58
C THR A 215 13.43 -0.44 -1.71
N LEU A 216 14.13 0.15 -0.73
CA LEU A 216 14.81 -0.57 0.34
C LEU A 216 13.99 -0.43 1.61
N PHE A 217 13.88 -1.49 2.37
CA PHE A 217 13.15 -1.45 3.63
C PHE A 217 13.87 -2.21 4.74
N GLY A 218 13.60 -1.81 5.97
CA GLY A 218 14.13 -2.47 7.14
C GLY A 218 13.22 -2.28 8.34
N SER A 219 13.27 -3.23 9.27
CA SER A 219 12.50 -3.19 10.50
C SER A 219 13.31 -3.77 11.66
N TYR A 220 13.19 -3.16 12.82
CA TYR A 220 13.67 -3.69 14.08
C TYR A 220 12.53 -3.77 15.08
N LEU A 221 12.20 -4.97 15.53
CA LEU A 221 11.09 -5.25 16.43
C LEU A 221 11.62 -5.76 17.77
N GLY A 222 11.99 -4.84 18.65
CA GLY A 222 12.40 -5.14 20.03
C GLY A 222 11.28 -4.85 21.04
N ASP A 223 11.42 -5.35 22.27
CA ASP A 223 10.41 -5.17 23.31
C ASP A 223 10.24 -3.70 23.72
N ARG A 224 11.36 -2.96 23.85
CA ARG A 224 11.37 -1.56 24.26
C ARG A 224 11.53 -0.59 23.08
N TYR A 225 12.25 -1.00 22.04
CA TYR A 225 12.51 -0.16 20.89
C TYR A 225 12.05 -0.86 19.61
N GLN A 226 11.33 -0.13 18.78
CA GLN A 226 10.87 -0.58 17.47
C GLN A 226 11.19 0.51 16.43
N MET A 227 11.56 0.08 15.24
CA MET A 227 11.94 0.97 14.15
C MET A 227 11.52 0.39 12.80
N HIS A 228 11.08 1.26 11.90
CA HIS A 228 10.84 0.95 10.50
C HIS A 228 11.49 2.01 9.62
N ILE A 229 12.06 1.59 8.51
CA ILE A 229 12.63 2.45 7.49
C ILE A 229 12.17 1.99 6.11
N LEU A 230 11.80 2.95 5.26
CA LEU A 230 11.47 2.75 3.85
C LEU A 230 12.19 3.83 3.05
N LEU A 231 13.02 3.42 2.11
CA LEU A 231 13.76 4.31 1.22
C LEU A 231 13.35 3.96 -0.21
N SER A 232 12.65 4.86 -0.89
CA SER A 232 12.13 4.61 -2.23
C SER A 232 12.63 5.65 -3.21
N THR A 233 13.02 5.21 -4.39
CA THR A 233 13.31 6.07 -5.53
C THR A 233 12.43 5.66 -6.71
N ASN A 234 11.82 6.64 -7.34
CA ASN A 234 10.89 6.44 -8.46
C ASN A 234 11.36 7.28 -9.64
N HIS A 235 11.33 6.67 -10.79
CA HIS A 235 11.56 7.34 -12.06
C HIS A 235 10.42 6.97 -13.00
N GLN A 236 9.65 7.93 -13.43
CA GLN A 236 8.53 7.75 -14.33
C GLN A 236 8.73 8.62 -15.56
N LYS A 237 8.51 8.03 -16.72
CA LYS A 237 8.47 8.73 -18.00
C LYS A 237 7.28 8.22 -18.77
N ALA A 238 6.37 9.12 -19.15
CA ALA A 238 5.24 8.87 -20.03
C ALA A 238 5.35 9.78 -21.25
N THR A 239 5.20 9.20 -22.43
CA THR A 239 5.05 9.97 -23.66
C THR A 239 3.57 10.35 -23.77
N GLU A 240 3.31 11.61 -24.06
CA GLU A 240 1.97 12.18 -24.12
C GLU A 240 1.58 12.42 -25.58
N ASN A 241 0.55 11.72 -26.03
CA ASN A 241 0.04 11.84 -27.38
C ASN A 241 -1.15 12.81 -27.54
N GLY A 242 -1.70 13.31 -26.42
CA GLY A 242 -2.85 14.23 -26.44
C GLY A 242 -4.16 13.57 -26.91
N GLY A 243 -4.20 12.23 -26.96
CA GLY A 243 -5.31 11.48 -27.53
C GLY A 243 -5.26 11.36 -29.07
N ILE A 244 -6.16 10.57 -29.64
CA ILE A 244 -6.30 10.43 -31.10
C ILE A 244 -6.90 11.70 -31.70
N ALA A 245 -6.58 11.98 -32.96
CA ALA A 245 -6.97 13.22 -33.64
C ALA A 245 -8.48 13.34 -33.90
N ASN A 246 -9.17 12.22 -34.12
CA ASN A 246 -10.62 12.14 -34.28
C ASN A 246 -11.12 10.82 -33.73
N ASP A 247 -12.10 10.87 -32.82
CA ASP A 247 -12.72 9.69 -32.18
C ASP A 247 -13.49 8.81 -33.18
N GLU A 248 -13.87 9.35 -34.37
CA GLU A 248 -14.54 8.59 -35.42
C GLU A 248 -13.69 7.44 -35.99
N TYR A 249 -12.35 7.51 -35.89
CA TYR A 249 -11.50 6.35 -36.26
C TYR A 249 -11.86 5.09 -35.49
N ILE A 250 -12.36 5.22 -34.25
CA ILE A 250 -12.77 4.10 -33.39
C ILE A 250 -14.29 3.91 -33.40
N THR A 251 -15.07 5.02 -33.33
CA THR A 251 -16.53 4.95 -33.17
C THR A 251 -17.27 4.66 -34.46
N HIS A 252 -16.73 5.13 -35.59
CA HIS A 252 -17.30 5.01 -36.94
C HIS A 252 -16.22 4.65 -37.96
N PRO A 253 -15.50 3.53 -37.82
CA PRO A 253 -14.42 3.14 -38.72
C PRO A 253 -14.92 2.95 -40.18
N GLU A 254 -16.21 2.66 -40.39
CA GLU A 254 -16.87 2.52 -41.66
C GLU A 254 -16.97 3.85 -42.45
N SER A 255 -16.76 5.00 -41.81
CA SER A 255 -16.75 6.33 -42.45
C SER A 255 -15.49 6.56 -43.29
N TYR A 256 -14.45 5.77 -43.09
CA TYR A 256 -13.17 5.86 -43.77
C TYR A 256 -13.09 4.84 -44.93
N GLN A 257 -12.38 5.20 -46.00
CA GLN A 257 -12.20 4.31 -47.17
C GLN A 257 -11.22 3.17 -46.89
N ASP A 258 -10.24 3.43 -46.03
CA ASP A 258 -9.20 2.47 -45.62
C ASP A 258 -9.42 2.08 -44.15
N SER A 259 -9.09 0.86 -43.80
CA SER A 259 -9.02 0.44 -42.38
C SER A 259 -7.67 0.87 -41.81
N TYR A 260 -7.68 1.51 -40.66
CA TYR A 260 -6.47 1.93 -39.91
C TYR A 260 -6.15 0.95 -38.79
N GLU A 261 -4.88 0.55 -38.70
CA GLU A 261 -4.40 -0.09 -37.50
C GLU A 261 -4.20 0.96 -36.39
N GLU A 262 -4.20 0.56 -35.13
CA GLU A 262 -4.15 1.46 -33.97
C GLU A 262 -2.94 2.42 -34.04
N ASN A 263 -1.78 1.93 -34.52
CA ASN A 263 -0.55 2.71 -34.63
C ASN A 263 -0.54 3.66 -35.85
N GLU A 264 -1.49 3.52 -36.79
CA GLU A 264 -1.66 4.39 -37.94
C GLU A 264 -2.61 5.55 -37.68
N ILE A 265 -3.44 5.44 -36.62
CA ILE A 265 -4.38 6.49 -36.22
C ILE A 265 -3.59 7.72 -35.76
N PRO A 266 -3.84 8.92 -36.37
CA PRO A 266 -3.14 10.13 -36.01
C PRO A 266 -3.41 10.54 -34.56
N THR A 267 -2.39 11.02 -33.86
CA THR A 267 -2.47 11.57 -32.49
C THR A 267 -2.17 13.06 -32.50
N VAL A 268 -2.70 13.80 -31.50
CA VAL A 268 -2.61 15.26 -31.48
C VAL A 268 -1.20 15.75 -31.15
N LEU A 269 -0.52 15.09 -30.21
CA LEU A 269 0.82 15.48 -29.79
C LEU A 269 1.87 14.45 -30.21
N SER A 270 3.04 14.94 -30.60
CA SER A 270 4.24 14.16 -30.86
C SER A 270 5.41 14.73 -30.07
N GLN A 271 6.37 13.89 -29.66
CA GLN A 271 7.57 14.30 -28.94
C GLN A 271 7.29 15.12 -27.66
N ASN A 272 6.25 14.74 -26.93
CA ASN A 272 5.88 15.31 -25.64
C ASN A 272 6.04 14.27 -24.53
N TRP A 273 6.58 14.65 -23.35
CA TRP A 273 6.82 13.75 -22.22
C TRP A 273 6.51 14.40 -20.90
N ASN A 274 5.82 13.63 -20.03
CA ASN A 274 5.83 13.83 -18.58
C ASN A 274 6.91 12.96 -17.95
N ARG A 275 7.78 13.57 -17.15
CA ARG A 275 8.82 12.88 -16.41
C ARG A 275 8.77 13.26 -14.95
N ASN A 276 8.64 12.26 -14.06
CA ASN A 276 8.67 12.42 -12.61
C ASN A 276 9.85 11.65 -12.02
N ASP A 277 10.71 12.35 -11.29
CA ASP A 277 11.81 11.78 -10.52
C ASP A 277 11.54 12.07 -9.03
N ASN A 278 11.26 11.04 -8.23
CA ASN A 278 10.83 11.22 -6.86
C ASN A 278 11.64 10.34 -5.91
N GLN A 279 11.95 10.89 -4.75
CA GLN A 279 12.62 10.19 -3.66
C GLN A 279 11.76 10.31 -2.42
N HIS A 280 11.54 9.20 -1.75
CA HIS A 280 10.76 9.11 -0.53
C HIS A 280 11.56 8.40 0.54
N ILE A 281 11.68 9.02 1.71
CA ILE A 281 12.27 8.46 2.92
C ILE A 281 11.19 8.48 4.00
N PHE A 282 10.86 7.31 4.50
CA PHE A 282 10.05 7.16 5.70
C PHE A 282 10.90 6.51 6.79
N PHE A 283 10.88 7.11 7.96
CA PHE A 283 11.53 6.59 9.15
C PHE A 283 10.58 6.72 10.33
N SER A 284 10.27 5.62 10.96
CA SER A 284 9.44 5.60 12.17
C SER A 284 10.17 4.86 13.26
N HIS A 285 10.20 5.42 14.45
CA HIS A 285 10.71 4.71 15.62
C HIS A 285 9.92 5.07 16.86
N ARG A 286 9.90 4.11 17.79
CA ARG A 286 9.26 4.29 19.08
C ARG A 286 10.06 3.66 20.19
N TYR A 287 9.96 4.26 21.38
CA TYR A 287 10.50 3.73 22.61
C TYR A 287 9.37 3.46 23.59
N ASN A 288 9.23 2.20 23.99
CA ASN A 288 8.18 1.71 24.88
C ASN A 288 8.70 1.67 26.31
N VAL A 289 7.97 2.28 27.22
CA VAL A 289 8.17 2.21 28.67
C VAL A 289 7.08 1.31 29.24
N GLY A 290 7.46 0.33 30.04
CA GLY A 290 6.54 -0.65 30.60
C GLY A 290 7.23 -1.57 31.60
N PHE A 291 6.61 -2.70 31.88
CA PHE A 291 7.07 -3.68 32.87
C PHE A 291 7.01 -5.11 32.32
N TYR A 292 7.74 -6.01 32.95
CA TYR A 292 7.66 -7.43 32.63
C TYR A 292 6.59 -8.11 33.49
N ARG A 293 5.67 -8.83 32.83
CA ARG A 293 4.66 -9.67 33.47
C ARG A 293 4.98 -11.14 33.24
N LYS A 294 4.79 -11.99 34.26
CA LYS A 294 4.83 -13.44 34.12
C LYS A 294 3.49 -13.89 33.51
N VAL A 295 3.54 -14.55 32.36
CA VAL A 295 2.37 -15.08 31.66
C VAL A 295 2.56 -16.59 31.46
N LYS A 296 1.50 -17.36 31.58
CA LYS A 296 1.53 -18.80 31.37
C LYS A 296 1.85 -19.12 29.90
N MET A 297 2.86 -19.94 29.63
CA MET A 297 3.20 -20.39 28.29
C MET A 297 2.08 -21.24 27.70
N THR A 298 1.91 -21.17 26.37
CA THR A 298 1.07 -22.12 25.65
C THR A 298 1.69 -23.52 25.68
N GLU A 299 0.90 -24.57 25.42
CA GLU A 299 1.42 -25.95 25.40
C GLU A 299 2.53 -26.12 24.34
N GLU A 300 2.41 -25.43 23.22
CA GLU A 300 3.40 -25.47 22.15
C GLU A 300 4.71 -24.78 22.56
N GLU A 301 4.64 -23.64 23.23
CA GLU A 301 5.81 -22.95 23.77
C GLU A 301 6.53 -23.79 24.84
N LEU A 302 5.74 -24.48 25.67
CA LEU A 302 6.27 -25.39 26.69
C LEU A 302 7.04 -26.56 26.05
N LYS A 303 6.44 -27.20 25.04
CA LYS A 303 7.10 -28.26 24.25
C LYS A 303 8.37 -27.75 23.56
N ALA A 304 8.31 -26.56 22.94
CA ALA A 304 9.46 -25.95 22.29
C ALA A 304 10.61 -25.65 23.26
N ARG A 305 10.30 -25.16 24.48
CA ARG A 305 11.28 -24.92 25.55
C ARG A 305 11.92 -26.23 26.04
N GLN A 306 11.10 -27.25 26.32
CA GLN A 306 11.58 -28.56 26.75
C GLN A 306 12.55 -29.17 25.71
N PHE A 307 12.19 -29.10 24.44
CA PHE A 307 13.06 -29.59 23.35
C PHE A 307 14.36 -28.80 23.23
N ALA A 308 14.31 -27.44 23.37
CA ALA A 308 15.51 -26.61 23.36
C ALA A 308 16.45 -26.91 24.55
N GLU A 309 15.89 -27.18 25.73
CA GLU A 309 16.67 -27.60 26.90
C GLU A 309 17.27 -29.00 26.72
N GLN A 310 16.51 -29.93 26.16
CA GLN A 310 17.01 -31.27 25.81
C GLN A 310 18.16 -31.18 24.78
N SER A 311 17.98 -30.46 23.72
CA SER A 311 19.00 -30.26 22.67
C SER A 311 20.27 -29.58 23.19
N LYS A 312 20.16 -28.66 24.19
CA LYS A 312 21.35 -28.09 24.86
C LYS A 312 22.09 -29.13 25.69
N LYS A 313 21.35 -29.94 26.47
CA LYS A 313 21.94 -31.03 27.26
C LYS A 313 22.65 -32.06 26.38
N ASP A 314 22.03 -32.40 25.26
CA ASP A 314 22.62 -33.34 24.30
C ASP A 314 23.90 -32.81 23.67
N LYS A 315 23.91 -31.51 23.29
CA LYS A 315 25.14 -30.85 22.80
C LYS A 315 26.22 -30.70 23.87
N GLU A 316 25.85 -30.46 25.14
CA GLU A 316 26.81 -30.40 26.24
C GLU A 316 27.41 -31.78 26.51
N LYS A 317 26.62 -32.88 26.47
CA LYS A 317 27.08 -34.24 26.53
C LYS A 317 28.03 -34.60 25.39
N GLU A 318 27.67 -34.25 24.17
CA GLU A 318 28.51 -34.47 22.97
C GLU A 318 29.85 -33.70 23.08
N ASN A 319 29.83 -32.47 23.53
CA ASN A 319 31.04 -31.68 23.76
C ASN A 319 31.91 -32.20 24.92
N LEU A 320 31.31 -32.78 25.98
CA LEU A 320 32.04 -33.43 27.06
C LEU A 320 32.66 -34.74 26.61
N SER A 321 31.94 -35.55 25.83
CA SER A 321 32.46 -36.80 25.27
C SER A 321 33.62 -36.53 24.28
N LEU A 322 33.54 -35.50 23.46
CA LEU A 322 34.62 -35.07 22.55
C LEU A 322 35.88 -34.56 23.29
N LYS A 323 35.70 -34.08 24.55
CA LYS A 323 36.83 -33.66 25.40
C LYS A 323 37.38 -34.74 26.29
N GLY A 324 36.91 -35.99 26.23
CA GLY A 324 37.38 -37.14 26.98
C GLY A 324 37.20 -36.96 28.51
N ILE A 325 36.20 -36.23 28.96
CA ILE A 325 35.88 -36.01 30.39
C ILE A 325 34.69 -36.91 30.71
N ASP A 326 34.94 -37.99 31.47
CA ASP A 326 33.89 -38.89 32.00
C ASP A 326 32.94 -38.11 32.93
N GLU A 327 31.63 -38.41 32.82
CA GLU A 327 30.59 -37.80 33.66
C GLU A 327 30.90 -38.01 35.16
N LYS A 328 31.32 -36.98 35.84
CA LYS A 328 31.25 -36.99 37.33
C LYS A 328 29.78 -37.04 37.71
N GLN A 329 29.42 -38.00 38.57
CA GLN A 329 28.10 -38.10 39.19
C GLN A 329 27.58 -36.75 39.64
N PRO A 330 26.29 -36.45 39.37
CA PRO A 330 25.71 -35.18 39.74
C PRO A 330 25.77 -35.00 41.26
N THR A 331 26.48 -33.99 41.71
CA THR A 331 26.38 -33.51 43.10
C THR A 331 24.91 -33.23 43.42
N PRO A 332 24.36 -33.69 44.53
CA PRO A 332 22.96 -33.45 44.88
C PRO A 332 22.68 -31.94 44.86
N LYS A 333 21.79 -31.51 44.05
CA LYS A 333 21.26 -30.13 44.09
C LYS A 333 20.43 -29.97 45.35
N GLY A 334 21.08 -29.55 46.42
CA GLY A 334 20.40 -29.44 47.66
C GLY A 334 20.77 -28.26 48.49
N ARG A 335 20.38 -27.09 48.13
CA ARG A 335 20.05 -26.01 49.10
C ARG A 335 19.50 -24.80 48.35
N PRO A 336 18.34 -24.26 48.71
CA PRO A 336 17.96 -22.90 48.29
C PRO A 336 19.02 -21.93 48.75
N ALA A 337 19.43 -21.01 47.88
CA ALA A 337 20.39 -19.96 48.23
C ALA A 337 19.83 -19.14 49.42
N GLY A 338 20.49 -19.17 50.58
CA GLY A 338 20.09 -18.45 51.77
C GLY A 338 19.53 -19.29 52.91
N ALA A 339 19.36 -20.62 52.80
CA ALA A 339 18.90 -21.47 53.91
C ALA A 339 20.08 -22.01 54.75
N ALA A 340 20.06 -21.79 56.03
CA ALA A 340 20.98 -22.37 57.01
C ALA A 340 20.22 -23.33 57.96
N ILE A 341 20.78 -24.52 58.16
CA ILE A 341 20.23 -25.49 59.13
C ILE A 341 20.71 -25.14 60.55
N VAL A 342 19.78 -24.88 61.42
CA VAL A 342 20.08 -24.70 62.89
C VAL A 342 20.07 -26.08 63.49
N GLY A 343 21.26 -26.57 63.96
CA GLY A 343 21.37 -27.84 64.63
C GLY A 343 22.59 -28.72 64.34
N SER A 344 23.56 -28.29 63.52
CA SER A 344 24.84 -28.92 63.38
C SER A 344 25.94 -27.97 63.83
N GLU A 345 26.34 -28.06 65.13
CA GLU A 345 27.49 -27.30 65.61
C GLU A 345 28.78 -27.99 65.21
N PRO A 346 29.71 -27.25 64.56
CA PRO A 346 31.11 -27.48 64.74
C PRO A 346 31.57 -26.61 65.93
N LYS A 347 32.26 -27.18 66.87
CA LYS A 347 32.89 -26.52 68.00
C LYS A 347 33.67 -25.30 67.57
N ALA A 348 33.23 -24.17 68.04
CA ALA A 348 33.89 -22.89 67.81
C ALA A 348 35.17 -22.81 68.69
N LYS A 349 36.25 -22.30 68.12
CA LYS A 349 37.28 -21.56 68.79
C LYS A 349 36.88 -20.10 68.87
N THR A 350 36.82 -19.63 70.09
CA THR A 350 36.64 -18.23 70.46
C THR A 350 37.66 -17.33 69.76
N ASP A 351 37.24 -16.23 69.22
CA ASP A 351 37.72 -14.92 69.52
C ASP A 351 36.93 -13.80 68.80
N SER A 352 36.62 -12.81 69.68
CA SER A 352 36.41 -11.36 69.43
C SER A 352 35.24 -10.86 68.58
N LEU A 353 34.31 -10.28 69.31
CA LEU A 353 33.50 -9.08 69.05
C LEU A 353 33.55 -8.50 67.62
N ALA A 354 32.51 -8.76 66.83
CA ALA A 354 32.04 -7.89 65.80
C ALA A 354 30.53 -7.85 65.85
N ILE A 355 29.98 -6.67 65.95
CA ILE A 355 28.53 -6.37 65.92
C ILE A 355 27.98 -6.89 64.61
N ALA A 356 27.19 -7.98 64.62
CA ALA A 356 26.52 -8.51 63.50
C ALA A 356 25.36 -7.58 63.10
N ALA A 357 25.48 -6.92 62.00
CA ALA A 357 24.31 -6.36 61.28
C ALA A 357 23.33 -7.50 60.99
N THR A 358 22.11 -7.37 61.47
CA THR A 358 21.01 -8.33 61.27
C THR A 358 20.68 -8.32 59.77
N ASP A 359 21.17 -9.35 59.06
CA ASP A 359 20.77 -9.64 57.68
C ASP A 359 19.34 -10.20 57.69
N THR A 360 18.36 -9.33 57.46
CA THR A 360 16.94 -9.65 57.45
C THR A 360 16.50 -10.51 56.24
N THR A 361 17.45 -10.89 55.38
CA THR A 361 17.19 -11.73 54.18
C THR A 361 17.34 -13.25 54.44
N ARG A 362 17.85 -13.64 55.64
CA ARG A 362 18.02 -15.07 55.96
C ARG A 362 16.81 -15.62 56.69
N ILE A 363 16.13 -16.60 56.05
CA ILE A 363 15.04 -17.35 56.66
C ILE A 363 15.65 -18.42 57.60
N GLN A 364 15.43 -18.30 58.90
CA GLN A 364 15.79 -19.35 59.87
C GLN A 364 14.68 -20.40 59.92
N VAL A 365 15.02 -21.65 59.63
CA VAL A 365 14.09 -22.78 59.58
C VAL A 365 14.48 -23.79 60.65
N ALA A 366 13.60 -24.07 61.63
CA ALA A 366 13.78 -25.04 62.66
C ALA A 366 13.04 -26.36 62.31
N GLY A 367 13.82 -27.40 62.09
CA GLY A 367 13.33 -28.77 61.91
C GLY A 367 13.26 -29.30 60.48
N LEU A 368 13.49 -30.62 60.33
CA LEU A 368 13.49 -31.30 59.01
C LEU A 368 12.17 -31.20 58.30
N ALA A 369 11.02 -31.25 59.00
CA ALA A 369 9.69 -31.14 58.36
C ALA A 369 9.44 -29.75 57.78
N ALA A 370 10.00 -28.68 58.36
CA ALA A 370 9.90 -27.34 57.85
C ALA A 370 10.80 -27.12 56.61
N ILE A 371 11.97 -27.79 56.58
CA ILE A 371 12.88 -27.81 55.43
C ILE A 371 12.23 -28.56 54.24
N ASP A 372 11.59 -29.71 54.52
CA ASP A 372 10.87 -30.48 53.46
C ASP A 372 9.68 -29.71 52.94
N SER A 373 8.94 -28.98 53.74
CA SER A 373 7.83 -28.15 53.33
C SER A 373 8.32 -26.96 52.47
N LEU A 374 9.43 -26.34 52.83
CA LEU A 374 10.08 -25.29 52.04
C LEU A 374 10.61 -25.82 50.71
N ASN A 375 11.29 -26.98 50.72
CA ASN A 375 11.77 -27.64 49.51
C ASN A 375 10.62 -28.00 48.58
N ARG A 376 9.50 -28.49 49.09
CA ARG A 376 8.28 -28.77 48.31
C ARG A 376 7.66 -27.48 47.77
N ALA A 377 7.57 -26.42 48.58
CA ALA A 377 7.06 -25.13 48.13
C ALA A 377 7.96 -24.55 47.05
N GLN A 378 9.29 -24.66 47.21
CA GLN A 378 10.26 -24.23 46.20
C GLN A 378 10.12 -25.04 44.91
N ALA A 379 10.00 -26.37 44.99
CA ALA A 379 9.81 -27.24 43.85
C ALA A 379 8.49 -26.95 43.10
N ILE A 380 7.42 -26.65 43.83
CA ILE A 380 6.15 -26.21 43.22
C ILE A 380 6.33 -24.83 42.55
N GLN A 381 6.99 -23.89 43.19
CA GLN A 381 7.26 -22.58 42.62
C GLN A 381 8.15 -22.66 41.38
N ASP A 382 9.20 -23.49 41.41
CA ASP A 382 10.07 -23.74 40.26
C ASP A 382 9.30 -24.40 39.10
N SER A 383 8.37 -25.32 39.41
CA SER A 383 7.47 -25.94 38.42
C SER A 383 6.52 -24.92 37.79
N ILE A 384 5.94 -24.01 38.59
CA ILE A 384 5.10 -22.93 38.09
C ILE A 384 5.93 -21.99 37.23
N ASP A 385 7.11 -21.55 37.69
CA ASP A 385 8.01 -20.65 36.98
C ASP A 385 8.54 -21.28 35.69
N ALA A 386 8.70 -22.61 35.63
CA ALA A 386 9.01 -23.34 34.41
C ALA A 386 7.90 -23.28 33.35
N THR A 387 6.66 -23.08 33.76
CA THR A 387 5.50 -22.89 32.83
C THR A 387 5.22 -21.43 32.49
N MET A 388 5.93 -20.50 33.09
CA MET A 388 5.76 -19.05 32.89
C MET A 388 6.84 -18.48 31.99
N LYS A 389 6.44 -17.56 31.08
CA LYS A 389 7.34 -16.68 30.33
C LYS A 389 7.24 -15.25 30.86
N LYS A 390 8.33 -14.51 30.77
CA LYS A 390 8.32 -13.07 31.01
C LYS A 390 7.94 -12.36 29.69
N GLU A 391 6.82 -11.69 29.68
CA GLU A 391 6.33 -10.88 28.58
C GLU A 391 6.46 -9.41 28.95
N TYR A 392 7.01 -8.60 28.03
CA TYR A 392 7.07 -7.16 28.21
C TYR A 392 5.73 -6.53 27.88
N VAL A 393 5.16 -5.80 28.84
CA VAL A 393 3.88 -5.10 28.67
C VAL A 393 4.19 -3.61 28.58
N PRO A 394 4.11 -3.01 27.39
CA PRO A 394 4.29 -1.59 27.23
C PRO A 394 3.08 -0.83 27.78
N VAL A 395 3.34 0.30 28.45
CA VAL A 395 2.33 1.19 29.03
C VAL A 395 2.29 2.50 28.27
N THR A 396 3.47 3.10 28.10
CA THR A 396 3.63 4.38 27.42
C THR A 396 4.64 4.23 26.29
N SER A 397 4.37 4.85 25.16
CA SER A 397 5.29 4.91 24.01
C SER A 397 5.60 6.34 23.63
N PHE A 398 6.87 6.65 23.44
CA PHE A 398 7.33 7.87 22.78
C PHE A 398 7.57 7.55 21.31
N ILE A 399 6.94 8.30 20.43
CA ILE A 399 6.86 8.02 19.00
C ILE A 399 7.47 9.19 18.23
N HIS A 400 8.28 8.88 17.23
CA HIS A 400 8.71 9.85 16.25
C HIS A 400 8.63 9.24 14.85
N THR A 401 8.05 9.98 13.91
CA THR A 401 8.02 9.64 12.49
C THR A 401 8.59 10.80 11.68
N LEU A 402 9.41 10.46 10.69
CA LEU A 402 9.96 11.39 9.72
C LEU A 402 9.54 10.91 8.32
N GLU A 403 8.92 11.79 7.55
CA GLU A 403 8.72 11.62 6.12
C GLU A 403 9.47 12.73 5.37
N LEU A 404 10.25 12.33 4.36
CA LEU A 404 10.90 13.24 3.45
C LEU A 404 10.54 12.83 2.02
N HIS A 405 9.95 13.77 1.28
CA HIS A 405 9.67 13.61 -0.13
C HIS A 405 10.43 14.68 -0.91
N ASN A 406 11.15 14.25 -1.93
CA ASN A 406 11.82 15.13 -2.87
C ASN A 406 11.31 14.80 -4.27
N TYR A 407 10.49 15.68 -4.81
CA TYR A 407 9.82 15.52 -6.10
C TYR A 407 10.43 16.45 -7.13
N LYS A 408 10.56 15.95 -8.35
CA LYS A 408 10.90 16.72 -9.53
C LYS A 408 10.04 16.24 -10.68
N ARG A 409 9.28 17.15 -11.27
CA ARG A 409 8.56 16.91 -12.53
C ARG A 409 9.16 17.77 -13.63
N SER A 410 9.21 17.23 -14.84
CA SER A 410 9.53 17.97 -16.05
C SER A 410 8.50 17.63 -17.12
N TYR A 411 7.83 18.65 -17.67
CA TYR A 411 7.06 18.54 -18.89
C TYR A 411 7.90 19.03 -20.04
N LEU A 412 8.17 18.14 -21.00
CA LEU A 412 9.05 18.39 -22.14
C LEU A 412 8.25 18.23 -23.42
N ALA A 413 8.27 19.22 -24.29
CA ALA A 413 7.72 19.13 -25.64
C ALA A 413 8.71 19.72 -26.63
N TYR A 414 9.08 18.95 -27.63
CA TYR A 414 9.93 19.45 -28.72
C TYR A 414 9.11 19.88 -29.93
N GLU A 415 7.93 19.31 -30.06
CA GLU A 415 6.96 19.65 -31.09
C GLU A 415 5.61 19.91 -30.44
N THR A 416 4.98 21.01 -30.81
CA THR A 416 3.63 21.37 -30.40
C THR A 416 2.91 21.92 -31.61
N PRO A 417 1.70 21.43 -31.94
CA PRO A 417 0.93 21.97 -33.04
C PRO A 417 0.63 23.47 -32.83
N ASP A 418 0.72 24.26 -33.89
CA ASP A 418 0.36 25.68 -33.89
C ASP A 418 -1.08 25.85 -33.37
N ASN A 419 -1.30 26.84 -32.53
CA ASN A 419 -2.61 27.13 -31.91
C ASN A 419 -3.18 25.96 -31.05
N PHE A 420 -2.37 25.00 -30.62
CA PHE A 420 -2.84 23.98 -29.69
C PHE A 420 -3.20 24.58 -28.31
N TYR A 421 -2.35 25.46 -27.77
CA TYR A 421 -2.63 26.17 -26.53
C TYR A 421 -3.26 27.54 -26.78
N LEU A 422 -4.27 27.94 -25.99
CA LEU A 422 -4.89 29.26 -26.04
C LEU A 422 -3.87 30.35 -25.72
N ASN A 423 -3.02 30.15 -24.74
CA ASN A 423 -1.94 31.07 -24.39
C ASN A 423 -0.72 30.77 -25.28
N PRO A 424 -0.22 31.72 -26.08
CA PRO A 424 0.94 31.52 -26.96
C PRO A 424 2.26 31.29 -26.19
N GLY A 425 2.27 31.55 -24.90
CA GLY A 425 3.41 31.34 -24.00
C GLY A 425 3.71 32.54 -23.11
N ASN A 426 3.86 32.27 -21.82
CA ASN A 426 4.17 33.32 -20.81
C ASN A 426 5.65 33.74 -20.85
N TYR A 427 6.52 32.85 -21.36
CA TYR A 427 7.96 33.08 -21.41
C TYR A 427 8.63 32.31 -22.56
N THR A 428 9.76 32.81 -23.00
CA THR A 428 10.68 32.12 -23.91
C THR A 428 11.82 31.51 -23.08
N ARG A 429 12.00 30.21 -23.13
CA ARG A 429 13.12 29.55 -22.47
C ARG A 429 14.10 29.09 -23.54
N GLY A 430 15.31 29.66 -23.48
CA GLY A 430 16.56 29.24 -24.11
C GLY A 430 16.44 28.72 -25.56
N GLN A 431 17.15 29.30 -26.44
CA GLN A 431 17.19 28.95 -27.86
C GLN A 431 17.69 27.52 -28.18
N GLU A 432 17.96 26.73 -27.14
CA GLU A 432 18.51 25.35 -27.29
C GLU A 432 17.59 24.37 -27.98
N TYR A 433 16.26 24.61 -27.96
CA TYR A 433 15.25 23.65 -28.46
C TYR A 433 14.25 24.24 -29.46
N GLY A 434 14.44 25.48 -29.91
CA GLY A 434 13.50 26.18 -30.80
C GLY A 434 12.42 26.95 -30.03
N ASN A 435 11.77 27.92 -30.72
CA ASN A 435 10.79 28.83 -30.08
C ASN A 435 9.53 28.11 -29.58
N ASP A 436 9.21 26.95 -30.14
CA ASP A 436 7.96 26.21 -29.85
C ASP A 436 8.13 25.12 -28.77
N SER A 437 9.37 24.90 -28.31
CA SER A 437 9.65 23.89 -27.31
C SER A 437 9.19 24.28 -25.91
N ILE A 438 8.73 23.29 -25.13
CA ILE A 438 8.38 23.43 -23.73
C ILE A 438 9.40 22.67 -22.88
N CYS A 439 9.84 23.30 -21.80
CA CYS A 439 10.71 22.66 -20.79
C CYS A 439 10.35 23.19 -19.40
N ASP A 440 9.23 22.78 -18.88
CA ASP A 440 8.72 23.20 -17.58
C ASP A 440 9.18 22.27 -16.49
N GLU A 441 9.93 22.80 -15.52
CA GLU A 441 10.44 22.04 -14.38
C GLU A 441 9.79 22.51 -13.09
N THR A 442 9.15 21.59 -12.40
CA THR A 442 8.51 21.79 -11.09
C THR A 442 9.20 20.92 -10.05
N LYS A 443 9.60 21.49 -8.91
CA LYS A 443 10.23 20.77 -7.79
C LYS A 443 9.46 20.99 -6.50
N HIS A 444 9.38 19.97 -5.68
CA HIS A 444 8.78 20.03 -4.35
C HIS A 444 9.59 19.22 -3.35
N LEU A 445 10.01 19.86 -2.27
CA LEU A 445 10.61 19.22 -1.10
C LEU A 445 9.64 19.31 0.06
N GLN A 446 9.28 18.19 0.64
CA GLN A 446 8.44 18.09 1.83
C GLN A 446 9.19 17.34 2.92
N ILE A 447 9.25 17.93 4.11
CA ILE A 447 9.81 17.30 5.31
C ILE A 447 8.76 17.37 6.40
N LYS A 448 8.29 16.23 6.86
CA LYS A 448 7.26 16.10 7.87
C LYS A 448 7.77 15.32 9.07
N ASN A 449 7.72 15.95 10.24
CA ASN A 449 8.13 15.36 11.51
C ASN A 449 6.93 15.29 12.44
N THR A 450 6.62 14.11 12.95
CA THR A 450 5.57 13.91 13.95
C THR A 450 6.18 13.36 15.23
N LEU A 451 5.96 14.06 16.33
CA LEU A 451 6.30 13.62 17.69
C LEU A 451 5.02 13.27 18.41
N GLY A 452 4.97 12.09 19.01
CA GLY A 452 3.79 11.60 19.72
C GLY A 452 4.13 10.93 21.04
N ILE A 453 3.17 10.99 21.95
CA ILE A 453 3.14 10.20 23.18
C ILE A 453 1.85 9.37 23.18
N ALA A 454 1.99 8.10 23.52
CA ALA A 454 0.86 7.17 23.57
C ALA A 454 0.76 6.50 24.93
N LEU A 455 -0.45 6.46 25.47
CA LEU A 455 -0.83 5.56 26.54
C LEU A 455 -1.55 4.37 25.89
N LEU A 456 -0.95 3.19 25.99
CA LEU A 456 -1.41 2.00 25.28
C LEU A 456 -2.59 1.32 26.00
N GLU A 457 -3.45 0.66 25.23
CA GLU A 457 -4.55 -0.12 25.80
C GLU A 457 -4.08 -1.48 26.35
N GLY A 458 -4.82 -2.05 27.27
CA GLY A 458 -4.64 -3.46 27.70
C GLY A 458 -3.52 -3.73 28.68
N PHE A 459 -2.73 -2.75 29.14
CA PHE A 459 -1.69 -2.98 30.13
C PHE A 459 -2.29 -3.34 31.51
N ASN A 460 -3.56 -2.98 31.76
CA ASN A 460 -4.33 -3.43 32.91
C ASN A 460 -5.82 -3.62 32.55
N LYS A 461 -6.59 -4.26 33.42
CA LYS A 461 -8.01 -4.59 33.19
C LYS A 461 -8.94 -3.38 33.08
N TYR A 462 -8.53 -2.20 33.52
CA TYR A 462 -9.33 -0.97 33.49
C TYR A 462 -9.08 -0.13 32.24
N MET A 463 -7.87 -0.21 31.66
CA MET A 463 -7.47 0.56 30.49
C MET A 463 -7.88 -0.17 29.21
N LYS A 464 -9.16 0.04 28.82
CA LYS A 464 -9.78 -0.63 27.66
C LYS A 464 -9.64 0.15 26.34
N ALA A 465 -9.06 1.35 26.38
CA ALA A 465 -8.80 2.18 25.22
C ALA A 465 -7.42 2.82 25.33
N GLY A 466 -6.73 2.97 24.21
CA GLY A 466 -5.46 3.69 24.09
C GLY A 466 -5.72 5.18 23.81
N LEU A 467 -4.84 6.04 24.26
CA LEU A 467 -4.85 7.48 24.01
C LEU A 467 -3.50 7.91 23.44
N LYS A 468 -3.51 8.74 22.37
CA LYS A 468 -2.30 9.32 21.80
C LYS A 468 -2.48 10.82 21.64
N GLY A 469 -1.43 11.58 21.95
CA GLY A 469 -1.30 12.98 21.61
C GLY A 469 -0.10 13.18 20.70
N PHE A 470 -0.18 14.11 19.77
CA PHE A 470 0.91 14.36 18.82
C PHE A 470 0.99 15.83 18.39
N VAL A 471 2.17 16.19 17.93
CA VAL A 471 2.47 17.45 17.25
C VAL A 471 3.19 17.11 15.95
N THR A 472 2.77 17.70 14.84
CA THR A 472 3.42 17.54 13.53
C THR A 472 3.94 18.89 13.05
N HIS A 473 5.21 18.93 12.66
CA HIS A 473 5.81 20.03 11.93
C HIS A 473 6.04 19.61 10.49
N GLU A 474 5.61 20.43 9.55
CA GLU A 474 5.77 20.19 8.12
C GLU A 474 6.40 21.39 7.45
N HIS A 475 7.50 21.14 6.74
CA HIS A 475 8.21 22.12 5.91
C HIS A 475 8.04 21.74 4.45
N ARG A 476 7.52 22.65 3.64
CA ARG A 476 7.30 22.50 2.20
C ARG A 476 8.03 23.57 1.43
N LYS A 477 8.78 23.20 0.42
CA LYS A 477 9.46 24.10 -0.50
C LYS A 477 9.10 23.75 -1.93
N TYR A 478 8.54 24.71 -2.64
CA TYR A 478 8.14 24.59 -4.04
C TYR A 478 9.06 25.40 -4.92
N LYS A 479 9.29 24.90 -6.15
CA LYS A 479 10.00 25.63 -7.19
C LYS A 479 9.30 25.46 -8.51
N MET A 480 9.02 26.53 -9.20
CA MET A 480 8.40 26.57 -10.54
C MET A 480 9.02 27.70 -11.36
N PRO A 481 8.83 27.69 -12.69
CA PRO A 481 9.15 28.84 -13.52
C PRO A 481 8.42 30.11 -13.07
N ASP A 482 9.07 31.23 -13.17
CA ASP A 482 8.48 32.58 -13.00
C ASP A 482 9.17 33.53 -13.98
N ILE A 483 8.53 34.65 -14.26
CA ILE A 483 8.95 35.61 -15.30
C ILE A 483 9.78 36.73 -14.66
N VAL A 484 10.91 37.07 -15.28
CA VAL A 484 11.67 38.26 -14.90
C VAL A 484 10.88 39.47 -15.32
N GLU A 485 10.61 40.37 -14.39
CA GLU A 485 9.80 41.57 -14.61
C GLU A 485 10.26 42.36 -15.85
N ASN A 486 9.30 42.72 -16.72
CA ASN A 486 9.52 43.42 -18.00
C ASN A 486 10.39 42.66 -19.05
N THR A 487 10.45 41.35 -18.96
CA THR A 487 11.13 40.47 -19.94
C THR A 487 10.33 39.21 -20.20
N ASP A 488 10.66 38.49 -21.28
CA ASP A 488 10.08 37.15 -21.56
C ASP A 488 10.98 36.01 -21.01
N SER A 489 11.92 36.36 -20.13
CA SER A 489 12.88 35.39 -19.59
C SER A 489 12.36 34.73 -18.34
N ALA A 490 12.40 33.42 -18.29
CA ALA A 490 12.01 32.62 -17.10
C ALA A 490 13.18 32.38 -16.17
N TYR A 491 12.89 32.36 -14.86
CA TYR A 491 13.78 31.89 -13.83
C TYR A 491 13.04 30.92 -12.88
N GLN A 492 13.77 30.19 -12.05
CA GLN A 492 13.17 29.29 -11.05
C GLN A 492 12.93 30.04 -9.74
N ARG A 493 11.67 30.34 -9.44
CA ARG A 493 11.25 30.95 -8.18
C ARG A 493 10.95 29.87 -7.13
N SER A 494 11.23 30.19 -5.87
CA SER A 494 10.96 29.31 -4.72
C SER A 494 9.92 29.90 -3.81
N TRP A 495 8.98 29.09 -3.38
CA TRP A 495 8.00 29.37 -2.31
C TRP A 495 8.22 28.41 -1.17
N THR A 496 8.00 28.86 0.06
CA THR A 496 8.22 28.04 1.26
C THR A 496 7.05 28.20 2.20
N GLU A 497 6.51 27.08 2.64
CA GLU A 497 5.43 27.00 3.63
C GLU A 497 5.92 26.21 4.85
N ASN A 498 5.56 26.65 6.05
CA ASN A 498 5.83 25.92 7.29
C ASN A 498 4.53 25.84 8.09
N THR A 499 4.17 24.63 8.50
CA THR A 499 2.92 24.41 9.23
C THR A 499 3.16 23.57 10.47
N ILE A 500 2.37 23.83 11.51
CA ILE A 500 2.34 23.03 12.72
C ILE A 500 0.92 22.61 13.00
N SER A 501 0.69 21.30 13.13
CA SER A 501 -0.56 20.75 13.59
C SER A 501 -0.40 20.07 14.95
N ILE A 502 -1.49 20.04 15.71
CA ILE A 502 -1.62 19.32 16.97
C ILE A 502 -2.83 18.41 16.91
N GLY A 503 -2.78 17.29 17.58
CA GLY A 503 -3.91 16.39 17.55
C GLY A 503 -3.87 15.30 18.60
N GLY A 504 -4.96 14.55 18.62
CA GLY A 504 -5.14 13.42 19.52
C GLY A 504 -5.90 12.29 18.86
N LEU A 505 -5.68 11.08 19.40
CA LEU A 505 -6.35 9.88 18.96
C LEU A 505 -6.75 9.05 20.17
N ILE A 506 -8.00 8.59 20.19
CA ILE A 506 -8.47 7.56 21.10
C ILE A 506 -8.88 6.34 20.31
N SER A 507 -8.42 5.16 20.72
CA SER A 507 -8.74 3.94 20.00
C SER A 507 -8.91 2.76 20.95
N LYS A 508 -9.77 1.84 20.55
CA LYS A 508 -9.89 0.51 21.15
C LYS A 508 -9.77 -0.51 20.04
N THR A 509 -8.66 -1.24 20.02
CA THR A 509 -8.36 -2.24 19.00
C THR A 509 -8.45 -3.66 19.54
N GLN A 510 -8.42 -3.85 20.85
CA GLN A 510 -8.50 -5.15 21.48
C GLN A 510 -9.96 -5.57 21.78
N GLY A 511 -10.22 -6.86 21.69
CA GLY A 511 -11.53 -7.46 21.91
C GLY A 511 -12.06 -8.16 20.67
N LYS A 512 -13.29 -8.70 20.75
CA LYS A 512 -13.92 -9.44 19.64
C LYS A 512 -15.16 -8.74 19.08
N THR A 513 -15.76 -7.85 19.87
CA THR A 513 -17.12 -7.36 19.59
C THR A 513 -17.10 -5.94 19.04
N LEU A 514 -16.42 -5.02 19.72
CA LEU A 514 -16.46 -3.59 19.42
C LEU A 514 -15.06 -3.01 19.38
N HIS A 515 -14.69 -2.44 18.23
CA HIS A 515 -13.50 -1.64 18.04
C HIS A 515 -13.93 -0.22 17.63
N PHE A 516 -13.14 0.78 18.01
CA PHE A 516 -13.34 2.14 17.53
C PHE A 516 -12.03 2.91 17.49
N LYS A 517 -11.99 3.92 16.62
CA LYS A 517 -10.90 4.88 16.48
C LYS A 517 -11.53 6.25 16.27
N ALA A 518 -11.14 7.24 17.08
CA ALA A 518 -11.52 8.64 16.89
C ALA A 518 -10.25 9.50 16.94
N GLN A 519 -10.03 10.30 15.92
CA GLN A 519 -8.86 11.15 15.75
C GLN A 519 -9.29 12.56 15.44
N ALA A 520 -8.60 13.53 16.04
CA ALA A 520 -8.75 14.96 15.73
C ALA A 520 -7.38 15.57 15.49
N GLU A 521 -7.26 16.41 14.47
CA GLU A 521 -6.06 17.17 14.15
C GLU A 521 -6.43 18.58 13.72
N ALA A 522 -5.75 19.58 14.25
CA ALA A 522 -5.94 20.99 13.91
C ALA A 522 -4.61 21.65 13.61
N TRP A 523 -4.56 22.44 12.53
CA TRP A 523 -3.40 23.23 12.16
C TRP A 523 -3.46 24.59 12.85
N VAL A 524 -2.44 24.87 13.66
CA VAL A 524 -2.41 26.05 14.55
C VAL A 524 -1.47 27.14 14.06
N VAL A 525 -0.49 26.79 13.23
CA VAL A 525 0.52 27.74 12.72
C VAL A 525 0.77 27.51 11.23
N GLY A 526 1.07 28.58 10.51
CA GLY A 526 1.48 28.58 9.11
C GLY A 526 0.33 28.74 8.13
N GLU A 527 0.60 28.43 6.86
CA GLU A 527 -0.35 28.59 5.75
C GLU A 527 -1.63 27.76 5.93
N ASP A 528 -1.51 26.62 6.58
CA ASP A 528 -2.63 25.71 6.84
C ASP A 528 -3.39 26.05 8.13
N ALA A 529 -3.09 27.16 8.82
CA ALA A 529 -3.76 27.51 10.07
C ALA A 529 -5.29 27.57 9.91
N GLY A 530 -6.01 26.98 10.87
CA GLY A 530 -7.47 26.86 10.85
C GLY A 530 -8.00 25.70 9.97
N GLN A 531 -7.14 24.81 9.49
CA GLN A 531 -7.55 23.50 8.98
C GLN A 531 -7.92 22.57 10.15
N LEU A 532 -8.86 21.66 9.89
CA LEU A 532 -9.33 20.67 10.86
C LEU A 532 -9.62 19.34 10.17
N LYS A 533 -9.15 18.26 10.76
CA LYS A 533 -9.55 16.89 10.42
C LYS A 533 -10.12 16.19 11.65
N LEU A 534 -11.31 15.64 11.51
CA LEU A 534 -11.94 14.77 12.49
C LEU A 534 -12.29 13.47 11.79
N ASP A 535 -11.78 12.37 12.30
CA ASP A 535 -12.01 11.04 11.76
C ASP A 535 -12.59 10.14 12.86
N PHE A 536 -13.61 9.40 12.53
CA PHE A 536 -14.21 8.40 13.39
C PHE A 536 -14.44 7.10 12.61
N SER A 537 -14.11 5.98 13.21
CA SER A 537 -14.45 4.66 12.69
C SER A 537 -14.79 3.69 13.82
N THR A 538 -15.72 2.81 13.57
CA THR A 538 -16.11 1.75 14.51
C THR A 538 -16.54 0.51 13.77
N ASP A 539 -16.32 -0.66 14.36
CA ASP A 539 -16.89 -1.92 13.89
C ASP A 539 -17.47 -2.72 15.05
N LEU A 540 -18.59 -3.35 14.77
CA LEU A 540 -19.33 -4.20 15.68
C LEU A 540 -19.49 -5.58 15.05
N ASN A 541 -18.96 -6.60 15.73
CA ASN A 541 -19.03 -7.98 15.31
C ASN A 541 -19.96 -8.76 16.26
N PHE A 542 -21.01 -9.39 15.73
CA PHE A 542 -21.95 -10.16 16.53
C PHE A 542 -22.49 -11.37 15.75
N PRO A 543 -22.88 -12.44 16.45
CA PRO A 543 -23.46 -13.62 15.83
C PRO A 543 -24.91 -13.33 15.41
N LEU A 544 -25.24 -13.60 14.13
CA LEU A 544 -26.60 -13.51 13.59
C LEU A 544 -26.76 -14.55 12.45
N PHE A 545 -27.93 -15.15 12.33
CA PHE A 545 -28.28 -16.17 11.31
C PHE A 545 -27.29 -17.35 11.22
N GLY A 546 -26.63 -17.69 12.36
CA GLY A 546 -25.72 -18.82 12.47
C GLY A 546 -24.29 -18.55 11.98
N ASP A 547 -23.93 -17.28 11.77
CA ASP A 547 -22.54 -16.84 11.48
C ASP A 547 -22.30 -15.42 12.03
N THR A 548 -21.10 -14.91 11.89
CA THR A 548 -20.73 -13.56 12.33
C THR A 548 -21.16 -12.53 11.29
N VAL A 549 -21.94 -11.54 11.74
CA VAL A 549 -22.24 -10.32 11.00
C VAL A 549 -21.30 -9.22 11.50
N ARG A 550 -20.72 -8.47 10.56
CA ARG A 550 -19.93 -7.28 10.85
C ARG A 550 -20.68 -6.05 10.35
N LEU A 551 -20.92 -5.11 11.26
CA LEU A 551 -21.36 -3.76 10.95
C LEU A 551 -20.18 -2.81 11.24
N ALA A 552 -19.72 -2.10 10.23
CA ALA A 552 -18.75 -1.05 10.41
C ALA A 552 -19.37 0.30 10.01
N ALA A 553 -18.98 1.34 10.71
CA ALA A 553 -19.35 2.70 10.38
C ALA A 553 -18.13 3.59 10.45
N SER A 554 -18.01 4.53 9.52
CA SER A 554 -17.00 5.57 9.54
C SER A 554 -17.63 6.92 9.23
N ALA A 555 -17.04 7.95 9.80
CA ALA A 555 -17.42 9.33 9.53
C ALA A 555 -16.18 10.22 9.58
N TYR A 556 -16.12 11.20 8.72
CA TYR A 556 -15.11 12.23 8.82
C TYR A 556 -15.68 13.63 8.55
N PHE A 557 -15.01 14.61 9.12
CA PHE A 557 -15.19 16.01 8.84
C PHE A 557 -13.81 16.61 8.58
N HIS A 558 -13.55 17.00 7.33
CA HIS A 558 -12.30 17.62 6.90
C HIS A 558 -12.57 19.01 6.36
N ARG A 559 -11.92 20.02 6.95
CA ARG A 559 -11.91 21.39 6.46
C ARG A 559 -10.47 21.76 6.10
N LEU A 560 -10.16 21.74 4.81
CA LEU A 560 -8.79 21.85 4.30
C LEU A 560 -8.64 23.04 3.35
N HIS A 561 -7.46 23.61 3.34
CA HIS A 561 -7.06 24.58 2.34
C HIS A 561 -6.78 23.86 1.00
N PRO A 562 -7.17 24.39 -0.15
CA PRO A 562 -6.73 23.85 -1.44
C PRO A 562 -5.20 23.76 -1.49
N THR A 563 -4.69 22.71 -2.16
CA THR A 563 -3.24 22.44 -2.22
C THR A 563 -2.48 23.61 -2.87
N PHE A 564 -1.18 23.70 -2.62
CA PHE A 564 -0.36 24.77 -3.22
C PHE A 564 -0.54 24.86 -4.75
N TYR A 565 -0.56 23.72 -5.45
CA TYR A 565 -0.70 23.70 -6.91
C TYR A 565 -2.12 24.02 -7.41
N GLN A 566 -3.15 23.90 -6.59
CA GLN A 566 -4.48 24.44 -6.90
C GLN A 566 -4.53 25.96 -6.72
N ARG A 567 -3.78 26.50 -5.76
CA ARG A 567 -3.68 27.93 -5.51
C ARG A 567 -2.73 28.61 -6.50
N LYS A 568 -1.64 27.96 -6.85
CA LYS A 568 -0.58 28.56 -7.69
C LYS A 568 0.09 27.52 -8.59
N TYR A 569 0.10 27.78 -9.90
CA TYR A 569 0.82 26.97 -10.86
C TYR A 569 1.33 27.83 -12.01
N HIS A 570 2.61 27.67 -12.35
CA HIS A 570 3.30 28.41 -13.38
C HIS A 570 3.95 27.45 -14.38
N SER A 571 3.58 27.59 -15.65
CA SER A 571 4.17 26.89 -16.77
C SER A 571 4.13 27.75 -18.03
N LYS A 572 4.73 27.30 -19.13
CA LYS A 572 4.82 28.10 -20.35
C LYS A 572 3.44 28.53 -20.87
N HIS A 573 2.48 27.62 -20.95
CA HIS A 573 1.16 27.89 -21.55
C HIS A 573 0.00 27.91 -20.55
N ILE A 574 0.20 27.38 -19.33
CA ILE A 574 -0.82 27.32 -18.28
C ILE A 574 -0.31 28.05 -17.07
N TRP A 575 -1.10 29.03 -16.58
CA TRP A 575 -0.71 29.88 -15.47
C TRP A 575 -1.91 30.30 -14.67
N TRP A 576 -1.84 30.13 -13.33
CA TRP A 576 -2.82 30.66 -12.41
C TRP A 576 -2.23 31.04 -11.05
N GLU A 577 -2.85 32.03 -10.42
CA GLU A 577 -2.65 32.44 -9.05
C GLU A 577 -4.03 32.68 -8.42
N ASN A 578 -4.48 31.77 -7.58
CA ASN A 578 -5.80 31.74 -6.96
C ASN A 578 -5.64 31.85 -5.44
N ASP A 579 -5.23 33.03 -4.95
CA ASP A 579 -4.97 33.24 -3.52
C ASP A 579 -6.26 33.36 -2.68
N ASP A 580 -7.42 33.54 -3.32
CA ASP A 580 -8.74 33.76 -2.71
C ASP A 580 -9.60 32.49 -2.59
N LEU A 581 -9.08 31.33 -2.93
CA LEU A 581 -9.79 30.06 -2.81
C LEU A 581 -10.19 29.79 -1.35
N SER A 582 -11.48 29.51 -1.15
CA SER A 582 -12.03 29.13 0.15
C SER A 582 -11.59 27.73 0.57
N LYS A 583 -11.54 27.49 1.89
CA LYS A 583 -11.30 26.15 2.43
C LYS A 583 -12.42 25.20 2.01
N GLU A 584 -12.04 24.08 1.44
CA GLU A 584 -12.96 23.01 1.11
C GLU A 584 -13.37 22.26 2.38
N THR A 585 -14.66 22.04 2.57
CA THR A 585 -15.18 21.25 3.69
C THR A 585 -15.85 20.00 3.16
N ARG A 586 -15.40 18.84 3.63
CA ARG A 586 -15.97 17.53 3.32
C ARG A 586 -16.50 16.86 4.57
N THR A 587 -17.71 16.35 4.49
CA THR A 587 -18.32 15.53 5.54
C THR A 587 -18.82 14.26 4.93
N ARG A 588 -18.33 13.12 5.40
CA ARG A 588 -18.79 11.79 4.93
C ARG A 588 -19.26 10.95 6.09
N ILE A 589 -20.33 10.22 5.89
CA ILE A 589 -20.80 9.15 6.76
C ILE A 589 -20.94 7.91 5.89
N GLU A 590 -20.33 6.82 6.34
CA GLU A 590 -20.29 5.56 5.60
C GLU A 590 -20.64 4.40 6.53
N GLY A 591 -21.49 3.50 6.06
CA GLY A 591 -21.82 2.24 6.70
C GLY A 591 -21.40 1.04 5.84
N LEU A 592 -20.88 0.00 6.46
CA LEU A 592 -20.53 -1.27 5.83
C LEU A 592 -21.18 -2.42 6.59
N PHE A 593 -22.04 -3.14 5.90
CA PHE A 593 -22.57 -4.43 6.34
C PHE A 593 -21.79 -5.55 5.65
N SER A 594 -21.33 -6.54 6.41
CA SER A 594 -20.67 -7.73 5.86
C SER A 594 -21.25 -8.99 6.50
N TYR A 595 -21.63 -9.95 5.65
CA TYR A 595 -22.09 -11.27 6.06
C TYR A 595 -21.33 -12.35 5.30
N GLU A 596 -20.42 -13.06 6.01
CA GLU A 596 -19.48 -13.97 5.38
C GLU A 596 -20.12 -15.23 4.80
N LYS A 597 -21.18 -15.73 5.43
CA LYS A 597 -21.83 -16.97 4.99
C LYS A 597 -22.35 -16.91 3.55
N THR A 598 -22.86 -15.77 3.13
CA THR A 598 -23.35 -15.51 1.77
C THR A 598 -22.37 -14.73 0.92
N ASP A 599 -21.19 -14.37 1.47
CA ASP A 599 -20.18 -13.55 0.83
C ASP A 599 -20.77 -12.21 0.33
N THR A 600 -21.61 -11.59 1.18
CA THR A 600 -22.33 -10.35 0.88
C THR A 600 -21.70 -9.20 1.63
N LYS A 601 -21.39 -8.09 0.91
CA LYS A 601 -20.96 -6.83 1.49
C LYS A 601 -21.81 -5.71 0.89
N LEU A 602 -22.40 -4.88 1.74
CA LEU A 602 -23.11 -3.68 1.33
C LEU A 602 -22.45 -2.46 1.97
N ARG A 603 -21.98 -1.56 1.15
CA ARG A 603 -21.37 -0.28 1.54
C ARG A 603 -22.28 0.85 1.10
N VAL A 604 -22.63 1.74 2.00
CA VAL A 604 -23.43 2.94 1.70
C VAL A 604 -22.73 4.15 2.29
N ALA A 605 -22.52 5.17 1.47
CA ALA A 605 -21.87 6.41 1.88
C ALA A 605 -22.67 7.63 1.42
N ILE A 606 -22.79 8.61 2.29
CA ILE A 606 -23.29 9.96 1.99
C ILE A 606 -22.17 10.92 2.27
N GLU A 607 -21.88 11.79 1.30
CA GLU A 607 -20.85 12.81 1.42
C GLU A 607 -21.41 14.18 1.00
N GLU A 608 -21.11 15.22 1.77
CA GLU A 608 -21.36 16.61 1.44
C GLU A 608 -20.03 17.34 1.30
N ILE A 609 -19.86 18.08 0.21
CA ILE A 609 -18.67 18.89 -0.06
C ILE A 609 -19.10 20.33 -0.29
N GLN A 610 -18.52 21.26 0.48
CA GLN A 610 -18.62 22.71 0.29
C GLN A 610 -17.33 23.23 -0.32
N ASN A 611 -17.44 24.16 -1.25
CA ASN A 611 -16.32 24.77 -1.96
C ASN A 611 -15.45 23.73 -2.68
N TYR A 612 -16.08 22.79 -3.36
CA TYR A 612 -15.37 21.74 -4.09
C TYR A 612 -14.42 22.32 -5.11
N THR A 613 -13.13 21.98 -5.01
CA THR A 613 -12.08 22.51 -5.86
C THR A 613 -11.60 21.43 -6.83
N TYR A 614 -11.67 21.74 -8.14
CA TYR A 614 -11.35 20.77 -9.20
C TYR A 614 -10.60 21.42 -10.36
N PHE A 615 -9.93 20.59 -11.16
CA PHE A 615 -9.31 21.02 -12.41
C PHE A 615 -10.34 20.96 -13.53
N GLY A 616 -10.37 22.00 -14.35
CA GLY A 616 -11.21 22.04 -15.55
C GLY A 616 -10.37 22.39 -16.78
N MET A 617 -10.81 21.92 -17.94
CA MET A 617 -10.18 22.23 -19.23
C MET A 617 -11.21 22.47 -20.32
N SER A 618 -10.82 23.25 -21.33
CA SER A 618 -11.65 23.53 -22.52
C SER A 618 -10.82 23.66 -23.78
N TYR A 619 -11.47 23.45 -24.90
CA TYR A 619 -10.94 23.63 -26.26
C TYR A 619 -11.82 24.59 -27.05
N ASP A 620 -11.25 25.22 -28.08
CA ASP A 620 -12.04 25.86 -29.14
C ASP A 620 -12.47 24.77 -30.14
N THR A 621 -13.76 24.49 -30.15
CA THR A 621 -14.35 23.44 -30.98
C THR A 621 -14.65 23.89 -32.40
N GLN A 622 -14.43 25.18 -32.72
CA GLN A 622 -14.62 25.75 -34.05
C GLN A 622 -13.30 25.89 -34.82
N ALA A 623 -12.17 25.87 -34.11
CA ALA A 623 -10.86 25.98 -34.76
C ALA A 623 -10.27 24.59 -35.03
N THR A 624 -9.57 24.45 -36.15
CA THR A 624 -8.80 23.26 -36.52
C THR A 624 -7.32 23.53 -36.36
N LEU A 625 -6.56 22.49 -36.02
CA LEU A 625 -5.11 22.58 -35.96
C LEU A 625 -4.53 22.53 -37.37
N PRO A 626 -3.62 23.44 -37.77
CA PRO A 626 -3.12 23.50 -39.15
C PRO A 626 -2.42 22.24 -39.66
N ILE A 627 -1.74 21.51 -38.75
CA ILE A 627 -1.00 20.27 -39.10
C ILE A 627 -1.94 19.07 -39.22
N LEU A 628 -3.06 19.10 -38.51
CA LEU A 628 -4.04 18.00 -38.45
C LEU A 628 -5.37 18.52 -39.00
N SER A 629 -5.53 18.47 -40.33
CA SER A 629 -6.70 19.01 -41.05
C SER A 629 -8.05 18.36 -40.64
N TYR A 630 -8.04 17.38 -39.78
CA TYR A 630 -9.20 16.59 -39.34
C TYR A 630 -9.28 16.42 -37.81
N THR A 631 -8.71 17.34 -37.02
CA THR A 631 -8.95 17.29 -35.57
C THR A 631 -10.36 17.78 -35.23
N ASP A 632 -10.95 17.21 -34.23
CA ASP A 632 -12.29 17.54 -33.74
C ASP A 632 -12.39 18.92 -33.03
N GLY A 633 -11.68 19.92 -33.55
CA GLY A 633 -11.71 21.26 -32.95
C GLY A 633 -11.09 21.33 -31.56
N ARG A 634 -10.02 20.58 -31.32
CA ARG A 634 -9.26 20.64 -30.02
C ARG A 634 -8.10 21.63 -30.11
N ALA A 635 -8.33 22.81 -30.70
CA ALA A 635 -7.41 23.93 -30.68
C ALA A 635 -7.62 24.82 -29.47
N ASN A 636 -6.68 25.69 -29.20
CA ASN A 636 -6.76 26.68 -28.13
C ASN A 636 -7.05 26.08 -26.73
N MET A 637 -6.42 24.96 -26.41
CA MET A 637 -6.60 24.29 -25.14
C MET A 637 -6.18 25.19 -23.98
N THR A 638 -7.04 25.27 -22.95
CA THR A 638 -6.74 25.91 -21.68
C THR A 638 -7.17 25.03 -20.52
N ALA A 639 -6.46 25.12 -19.40
CA ALA A 639 -6.80 24.44 -18.17
C ALA A 639 -6.65 25.40 -16.98
N GLY A 640 -7.46 25.20 -15.96
CA GLY A 640 -7.47 26.02 -14.74
C GLY A 640 -8.04 25.28 -13.54
N VAL A 641 -8.06 25.97 -12.42
CA VAL A 641 -8.71 25.53 -11.19
C VAL A 641 -10.02 26.24 -11.01
N TYR A 642 -11.05 25.49 -10.72
CA TYR A 642 -12.41 25.95 -10.47
C TYR A 642 -12.83 25.58 -9.05
N GLN A 643 -13.60 26.41 -8.42
CA GLN A 643 -14.18 26.16 -7.11
C GLN A 643 -15.69 26.38 -7.15
N GLU A 644 -16.45 25.34 -6.80
CA GLU A 644 -17.91 25.40 -6.75
C GLU A 644 -18.34 26.06 -5.43
N SER A 645 -19.14 27.11 -5.51
CA SER A 645 -19.61 27.85 -4.33
C SER A 645 -20.75 27.18 -3.57
N GLY A 646 -21.42 26.22 -4.20
CA GLY A 646 -22.55 25.46 -3.63
C GLY A 646 -22.09 24.20 -2.91
N ASN A 647 -23.05 23.54 -2.25
CA ASN A 647 -22.85 22.24 -1.65
C ASN A 647 -23.10 21.14 -2.69
N ILE A 648 -22.17 20.22 -2.82
CA ILE A 648 -22.33 19.00 -3.61
C ILE A 648 -22.64 17.86 -2.66
N ASN A 649 -23.82 17.23 -2.84
CA ASN A 649 -24.21 16.03 -2.11
C ASN A 649 -24.01 14.81 -2.98
N ILE A 650 -23.36 13.80 -2.43
CA ILE A 650 -23.03 12.57 -3.13
C ILE A 650 -23.58 11.38 -2.33
N LEU A 651 -24.37 10.54 -3.00
CA LEU A 651 -24.81 9.26 -2.47
C LEU A 651 -24.08 8.16 -3.23
N THR A 652 -23.48 7.22 -2.52
CA THR A 652 -22.88 6.01 -3.10
C THR A 652 -23.39 4.78 -2.37
N ALA A 653 -23.84 3.78 -3.11
CA ALA A 653 -24.21 2.46 -2.60
C ALA A 653 -23.51 1.38 -3.43
N GLN A 654 -22.76 0.50 -2.78
CA GLN A 654 -22.02 -0.57 -3.43
C GLN A 654 -22.36 -1.92 -2.81
N LEU A 655 -22.77 -2.85 -3.66
CA LEU A 655 -23.08 -4.24 -3.30
C LEU A 655 -22.03 -5.17 -3.90
N HIS A 656 -21.36 -5.93 -3.04
CA HIS A 656 -20.58 -7.10 -3.44
C HIS A 656 -21.36 -8.36 -3.11
N GLN A 657 -21.56 -9.22 -4.10
CA GLN A 657 -22.26 -10.49 -3.94
C GLN A 657 -21.56 -11.57 -4.73
N ASN A 658 -21.18 -12.65 -4.06
CA ASN A 658 -20.61 -13.83 -4.71
C ASN A 658 -21.56 -15.02 -4.53
N LEU A 659 -22.06 -15.54 -5.63
CA LEU A 659 -22.93 -16.70 -5.70
C LEU A 659 -22.14 -17.93 -6.10
N ARG A 660 -22.26 -19.03 -5.34
CA ARG A 660 -21.51 -20.26 -5.57
C ARG A 660 -22.42 -21.46 -5.74
N LEU A 661 -22.23 -22.18 -6.83
CA LEU A 661 -22.95 -23.43 -7.12
C LEU A 661 -21.94 -24.52 -7.53
N GLY A 662 -21.43 -25.26 -6.55
CA GLY A 662 -20.37 -26.25 -6.77
C GLY A 662 -19.09 -25.59 -7.32
N PRO A 663 -18.60 -25.99 -8.51
CA PRO A 663 -17.42 -25.36 -9.13
C PRO A 663 -17.72 -24.01 -9.79
N LEU A 664 -19.00 -23.70 -10.04
CA LEU A 664 -19.43 -22.44 -10.65
C LEU A 664 -19.47 -21.33 -9.62
N ASN A 665 -18.92 -20.17 -9.98
CA ASN A 665 -18.94 -18.97 -9.17
C ASN A 665 -19.37 -17.79 -10.03
N TRP A 666 -20.16 -16.91 -9.43
CA TRP A 666 -20.59 -15.67 -10.08
C TRP A 666 -20.44 -14.53 -9.07
N GLU A 667 -19.40 -13.73 -9.25
CA GLU A 667 -19.06 -12.60 -8.41
C GLU A 667 -19.54 -11.30 -9.08
N ASN A 668 -20.20 -10.45 -8.31
CA ASN A 668 -20.74 -9.20 -8.80
C ASN A 668 -20.39 -8.06 -7.85
N VAL A 669 -19.98 -6.94 -8.42
CA VAL A 669 -19.81 -5.66 -7.73
C VAL A 669 -20.66 -4.64 -8.45
N ILE A 670 -21.69 -4.15 -7.79
CA ILE A 670 -22.63 -3.19 -8.35
C ILE A 670 -22.51 -1.91 -7.53
N THR A 671 -22.19 -0.81 -8.19
CA THR A 671 -22.11 0.49 -7.53
C THR A 671 -23.09 1.47 -8.17
N TYR A 672 -23.95 2.04 -7.36
CA TYR A 672 -24.77 3.20 -7.68
C TYR A 672 -24.17 4.44 -7.03
N GLN A 673 -24.08 5.53 -7.77
CA GLN A 673 -23.67 6.82 -7.23
C GLN A 673 -24.39 7.97 -7.93
N ASN A 674 -24.62 9.06 -7.19
CA ASN A 674 -25.23 10.25 -7.74
C ASN A 674 -24.67 11.51 -7.05
N ALA A 675 -24.22 12.46 -7.83
CA ALA A 675 -23.79 13.79 -7.35
C ALA A 675 -24.88 14.81 -7.69
N SER A 676 -25.16 15.75 -6.77
CA SER A 676 -26.16 16.80 -6.98
C SER A 676 -25.74 17.83 -8.04
N ASN A 677 -24.44 18.04 -8.25
CA ASN A 677 -23.88 18.86 -9.31
C ASN A 677 -23.01 17.99 -10.23
N LYS A 678 -23.55 17.64 -11.40
CA LYS A 678 -22.86 16.82 -12.39
C LYS A 678 -21.89 17.61 -13.26
N GLU A 679 -22.02 18.94 -13.33
CA GLU A 679 -21.11 19.78 -14.11
C GLU A 679 -19.75 19.91 -13.43
N ALA A 680 -19.73 20.09 -12.09
CA ALA A 680 -18.50 20.16 -11.32
C ALA A 680 -17.93 18.76 -10.96
N LEU A 681 -18.81 17.77 -10.82
CA LEU A 681 -18.45 16.41 -10.42
C LEU A 681 -19.21 15.38 -11.28
N PRO A 682 -18.79 15.17 -12.54
CA PRO A 682 -19.38 14.17 -13.42
C PRO A 682 -19.01 12.76 -12.95
N LEU A 683 -20.03 11.93 -12.71
CA LEU A 683 -19.89 10.55 -12.29
C LEU A 683 -20.87 9.64 -13.04
N PRO A 684 -20.47 8.44 -13.47
CA PRO A 684 -21.42 7.46 -14.00
C PRO A 684 -22.35 7.00 -12.90
N ALA A 685 -23.67 6.97 -13.17
CA ALA A 685 -24.67 6.61 -12.15
C ALA A 685 -24.52 5.16 -11.71
N TRP A 686 -24.27 4.25 -12.64
CA TRP A 686 -24.07 2.84 -12.35
C TRP A 686 -22.73 2.35 -12.86
N ASN A 687 -22.07 1.53 -12.04
CA ASN A 687 -20.87 0.78 -12.41
C ASN A 687 -21.11 -0.69 -12.03
N PHE A 688 -20.83 -1.57 -12.96
CA PHE A 688 -20.99 -3.02 -12.81
C PHE A 688 -19.66 -3.70 -13.10
N PHE A 689 -19.26 -4.59 -12.21
CA PHE A 689 -18.28 -5.62 -12.47
C PHE A 689 -18.95 -6.97 -12.24
N SER A 690 -18.84 -7.87 -13.18
CA SER A 690 -19.41 -9.22 -13.09
C SER A 690 -18.40 -10.23 -13.57
N ASN A 691 -18.06 -11.19 -12.74
CA ASN A 691 -17.09 -12.24 -13.03
C ASN A 691 -17.75 -13.61 -12.90
N PHE A 692 -17.83 -14.33 -13.98
CA PHE A 692 -18.37 -15.68 -14.02
C PHE A 692 -17.25 -16.68 -14.29
N TYR A 693 -16.98 -17.60 -13.36
CA TYR A 693 -15.86 -18.51 -13.47
C TYR A 693 -16.10 -19.90 -12.91
N LEU A 694 -15.36 -20.86 -13.47
CA LEU A 694 -15.25 -22.24 -13.01
C LEU A 694 -13.98 -22.38 -12.16
N LYS A 695 -14.13 -22.93 -10.96
CA LYS A 695 -13.01 -23.23 -10.08
C LYS A 695 -12.90 -24.74 -9.88
N PHE A 696 -11.76 -25.31 -10.29
CA PHE A 696 -11.52 -26.74 -10.17
C PHE A 696 -10.02 -27.03 -9.97
N ARG A 697 -9.72 -28.26 -9.60
CA ARG A 697 -8.33 -28.70 -9.37
C ARG A 697 -7.97 -29.88 -10.25
N ILE A 698 -6.90 -29.74 -11.04
CA ILE A 698 -6.37 -30.78 -11.92
C ILE A 698 -5.32 -31.57 -11.15
N ALA A 699 -5.38 -32.91 -11.24
CA ALA A 699 -4.44 -33.86 -10.63
C ALA A 699 -4.16 -33.60 -9.14
N LYS A 700 -5.09 -32.95 -8.41
CA LYS A 700 -5.00 -32.54 -6.99
C LYS A 700 -3.87 -31.56 -6.67
N VAL A 701 -3.19 -30.98 -7.66
CA VAL A 701 -2.02 -30.08 -7.47
C VAL A 701 -2.15 -28.74 -8.17
N LEU A 702 -2.84 -28.67 -9.31
CA LEU A 702 -3.01 -27.45 -10.09
C LEU A 702 -4.42 -26.88 -9.82
N ASP A 703 -4.51 -25.76 -9.12
CA ASP A 703 -5.74 -25.00 -8.98
C ASP A 703 -5.95 -24.17 -10.25
N VAL A 704 -7.14 -24.24 -10.83
CA VAL A 704 -7.51 -23.55 -12.06
C VAL A 704 -8.79 -22.77 -11.84
N GLU A 705 -8.78 -21.52 -12.28
CA GLU A 705 -9.98 -20.69 -12.47
C GLU A 705 -10.04 -20.30 -13.94
N LEU A 706 -11.09 -20.73 -14.62
CA LEU A 706 -11.38 -20.39 -16.00
C LEU A 706 -12.65 -19.56 -16.03
N GLY A 707 -12.58 -18.35 -16.55
CA GLY A 707 -13.71 -17.44 -16.46
C GLY A 707 -13.69 -16.31 -17.48
N ALA A 708 -14.72 -15.49 -17.34
CA ALA A 708 -14.83 -14.22 -18.04
C ALA A 708 -15.32 -13.16 -17.07
N ASP A 709 -14.72 -12.01 -17.10
CA ASP A 709 -15.19 -10.85 -16.37
C ASP A 709 -15.64 -9.74 -17.32
N ALA A 710 -16.60 -8.96 -16.86
CA ALA A 710 -17.19 -7.88 -17.61
C ALA A 710 -17.27 -6.62 -16.74
N THR A 711 -16.83 -5.51 -17.30
CA THR A 711 -16.97 -4.18 -16.71
C THR A 711 -17.91 -3.33 -17.58
N TYR A 712 -18.88 -2.69 -16.94
CA TYR A 712 -19.81 -1.79 -17.62
C TYR A 712 -20.12 -0.59 -16.74
N PHE A 713 -20.23 0.59 -17.32
CA PHE A 713 -20.70 1.78 -16.65
C PHE A 713 -21.63 2.61 -17.55
N THR A 714 -22.58 3.30 -16.93
CA THR A 714 -23.53 4.17 -17.64
C THR A 714 -22.83 5.40 -18.20
N THR A 715 -23.38 5.97 -19.27
CA THR A 715 -22.84 7.16 -19.92
C THR A 715 -22.78 8.36 -18.97
N TYR A 716 -21.71 9.13 -19.08
CA TYR A 716 -21.50 10.37 -18.37
C TYR A 716 -20.44 11.22 -19.07
N GLU A 717 -20.44 12.52 -18.82
CA GLU A 717 -19.44 13.46 -19.34
C GLU A 717 -18.10 13.25 -18.59
N ALA A 718 -17.29 12.30 -19.04
CA ALA A 718 -16.08 11.91 -18.32
C ALA A 718 -15.05 13.05 -18.26
N PRO A 719 -14.28 13.20 -17.17
CA PRO A 719 -13.14 14.10 -17.14
C PRO A 719 -12.12 13.70 -18.21
N ASP A 720 -11.61 14.69 -18.93
CA ASP A 720 -10.55 14.51 -19.91
C ASP A 720 -9.17 14.59 -19.24
N PHE A 721 -8.12 14.08 -19.87
CA PHE A 721 -6.77 14.12 -19.35
C PHE A 721 -5.97 15.29 -19.92
N CYS A 722 -5.47 16.17 -19.05
CA CYS A 722 -4.61 17.27 -19.44
C CYS A 722 -3.12 16.92 -19.22
N PRO A 723 -2.34 16.60 -20.29
CA PRO A 723 -0.94 16.21 -20.15
C PRO A 723 -0.07 17.28 -19.48
N MET A 724 -0.33 18.57 -19.76
CA MET A 724 0.49 19.66 -19.27
C MET A 724 0.43 19.84 -17.76
N ILE A 725 -0.72 19.58 -17.13
CA ILE A 725 -0.84 19.56 -15.66
C ILE A 725 -0.80 18.16 -15.08
N ASN A 726 -0.75 17.13 -15.94
CA ASN A 726 -0.75 15.73 -15.55
C ASN A 726 -1.92 15.36 -14.61
N GLN A 727 -3.13 15.84 -14.96
CA GLN A 727 -4.34 15.67 -14.17
C GLN A 727 -5.54 15.38 -15.06
N TYR A 728 -6.51 14.67 -14.49
CA TYR A 728 -7.85 14.64 -15.06
C TYR A 728 -8.57 15.94 -14.75
N ALA A 729 -9.18 16.52 -15.77
CA ALA A 729 -9.83 17.83 -15.73
C ALA A 729 -11.26 17.72 -16.26
N VAL A 730 -12.20 18.36 -15.56
CA VAL A 730 -13.60 18.37 -15.96
C VAL A 730 -13.77 19.20 -17.25
N GLN A 731 -14.47 18.66 -18.24
CA GLN A 731 -14.71 19.31 -19.51
C GLN A 731 -15.59 20.57 -19.32
N GLN A 732 -15.05 21.75 -19.63
CA GLN A 732 -15.72 23.04 -19.48
C GLN A 732 -16.49 23.49 -20.74
N ASN A 733 -16.36 22.77 -21.87
CA ASN A 733 -17.04 23.07 -23.11
C ASN A 733 -18.52 22.65 -23.06
N SER A 734 -19.43 23.53 -22.68
CA SER A 734 -20.84 23.20 -22.52
C SER A 734 -21.57 22.67 -23.77
N LYS A 735 -21.02 22.93 -24.97
CA LYS A 735 -21.64 22.56 -26.26
C LYS A 735 -21.05 21.31 -26.91
N SER A 736 -19.94 20.80 -26.42
CA SER A 736 -19.20 19.68 -27.05
C SER A 736 -18.48 18.84 -26.02
N ARG A 737 -19.20 18.46 -24.96
CA ARG A 737 -18.68 17.51 -23.99
C ARG A 737 -18.77 16.09 -24.53
N VAL A 738 -17.69 15.35 -24.41
CA VAL A 738 -17.63 13.94 -24.79
C VAL A 738 -18.24 13.10 -23.70
N GLU A 739 -19.27 12.33 -24.03
CA GLU A 739 -19.84 11.32 -23.15
C GLU A 739 -19.16 9.97 -23.39
N LEU A 740 -18.77 9.30 -22.30
CA LEU A 740 -18.22 7.95 -22.32
C LEU A 740 -19.11 6.99 -21.56
N GLY A 741 -19.02 5.70 -21.90
CA GLY A 741 -19.75 4.63 -21.23
C GLY A 741 -20.76 3.95 -22.14
N GLY A 742 -21.56 3.04 -21.58
CA GLY A 742 -22.52 2.25 -22.36
C GLY A 742 -21.86 1.15 -23.20
N TYR A 743 -20.56 0.92 -23.05
CA TYR A 743 -19.80 -0.13 -23.70
C TYR A 743 -19.39 -1.21 -22.68
N PRO A 744 -19.66 -2.51 -22.92
CA PRO A 744 -19.22 -3.58 -22.05
C PRO A 744 -17.80 -4.00 -22.41
N PHE A 745 -16.84 -3.79 -21.50
CA PHE A 745 -15.50 -4.38 -21.58
C PHE A 745 -15.59 -5.82 -21.09
N LEU A 746 -15.22 -6.77 -21.92
CA LEU A 746 -15.27 -8.20 -21.60
C LEU A 746 -13.89 -8.83 -21.77
N ASP A 747 -13.42 -9.49 -20.72
CA ASP A 747 -12.15 -10.20 -20.68
C ASP A 747 -12.38 -11.68 -20.42
N VAL A 748 -11.59 -12.55 -21.09
CA VAL A 748 -11.63 -14.01 -20.89
C VAL A 748 -10.28 -14.48 -20.38
N TYR A 749 -10.27 -15.29 -19.32
CA TYR A 749 -9.05 -15.63 -18.65
C TYR A 749 -8.96 -17.06 -18.12
N ALA A 750 -7.74 -17.51 -17.90
CA ALA A 750 -7.40 -18.69 -17.13
C ALA A 750 -6.34 -18.31 -16.08
N ASN A 751 -6.72 -18.36 -14.80
CA ASN A 751 -5.81 -18.21 -13.66
C ASN A 751 -5.44 -19.57 -13.10
N MET A 752 -4.17 -19.78 -12.83
CA MET A 752 -3.65 -21.06 -12.39
C MET A 752 -2.68 -20.90 -11.23
N LYS A 753 -2.71 -21.85 -10.28
CA LYS A 753 -1.76 -21.91 -9.17
C LYS A 753 -1.22 -23.33 -9.03
N LEU A 754 0.09 -23.45 -9.15
CA LEU A 754 0.81 -24.69 -8.91
C LEU A 754 1.73 -24.53 -7.69
N LYS A 755 1.34 -25.09 -6.54
CA LYS A 755 2.02 -24.84 -5.26
C LYS A 755 2.06 -23.36 -4.94
N GLY A 756 3.24 -22.74 -4.86
CA GLY A 756 3.42 -21.30 -4.64
C GLY A 756 3.36 -20.43 -5.91
N VAL A 757 3.55 -21.02 -7.10
CA VAL A 757 3.60 -20.28 -8.36
C VAL A 757 2.19 -19.98 -8.86
N ARG A 758 1.95 -18.73 -9.23
CA ARG A 758 0.70 -18.27 -9.87
C ARG A 758 1.02 -17.84 -11.29
N PHE A 759 0.15 -18.16 -12.22
CA PHE A 759 0.27 -17.70 -13.60
C PHE A 759 -1.12 -17.54 -14.21
N PHE A 760 -1.21 -16.63 -15.19
CA PHE A 760 -2.45 -16.39 -15.92
C PHE A 760 -2.19 -16.25 -17.42
N VAL A 761 -3.25 -16.49 -18.16
CA VAL A 761 -3.41 -16.12 -19.58
C VAL A 761 -4.76 -15.44 -19.70
N MET A 762 -4.82 -14.29 -20.35
CA MET A 762 -6.03 -13.49 -20.50
C MET A 762 -6.07 -12.85 -21.87
N MET A 763 -7.24 -12.87 -22.49
CA MET A 763 -7.56 -12.07 -23.65
C MET A 763 -8.45 -10.91 -23.20
N SER A 764 -7.95 -9.70 -23.25
CA SER A 764 -8.70 -8.49 -22.88
C SER A 764 -9.51 -7.94 -24.06
N ASN A 765 -10.60 -7.25 -23.72
CA ASN A 765 -11.48 -6.51 -24.62
C ASN A 765 -11.95 -7.35 -25.84
N VAL A 766 -12.42 -8.59 -25.58
CA VAL A 766 -12.84 -9.54 -26.65
C VAL A 766 -14.04 -9.06 -27.47
N LEU A 767 -14.73 -8.01 -27.02
CA LEU A 767 -15.83 -7.35 -27.76
C LEU A 767 -15.34 -6.17 -28.62
N ASN A 768 -14.03 -5.94 -28.73
CA ASN A 768 -13.48 -4.86 -29.56
C ASN A 768 -14.03 -4.93 -31.00
N GLY A 769 -14.43 -3.79 -31.52
CA GLY A 769 -15.06 -3.71 -32.85
C GLY A 769 -16.52 -4.18 -32.90
N SER A 770 -17.19 -4.37 -31.73
CA SER A 770 -18.58 -4.78 -31.63
C SER A 770 -19.45 -3.73 -30.92
N GLY A 771 -20.72 -3.69 -31.22
CA GLY A 771 -21.67 -2.81 -30.55
C GLY A 771 -21.54 -1.34 -30.96
N ASN A 772 -21.49 -0.44 -29.99
CA ASN A 772 -21.42 1.01 -30.20
C ASN A 772 -19.98 1.54 -30.39
N HIS A 773 -19.00 0.68 -30.41
CA HIS A 773 -17.56 0.99 -30.57
C HIS A 773 -16.98 2.02 -29.56
N MET A 774 -17.70 2.32 -28.46
CA MET A 774 -17.28 3.32 -27.46
C MET A 774 -16.23 2.77 -26.47
N ALA A 775 -15.19 2.15 -27.02
CA ALA A 775 -14.10 1.54 -26.23
C ALA A 775 -13.13 2.60 -25.68
N PHE A 776 -13.64 3.55 -24.89
CA PHE A 776 -12.87 4.62 -24.25
C PHE A 776 -13.06 4.60 -22.74
N LEU A 777 -11.97 4.84 -22.02
CA LEU A 777 -11.97 5.06 -20.57
C LEU A 777 -11.65 6.52 -20.19
N THR A 778 -11.13 7.28 -21.14
CA THR A 778 -10.89 8.73 -21.05
C THR A 778 -11.23 9.34 -22.41
N PRO A 779 -11.83 10.55 -22.46
CA PRO A 779 -12.10 11.23 -23.74
C PRO A 779 -10.87 11.26 -24.64
N HIS A 780 -11.03 10.91 -25.91
CA HIS A 780 -9.98 10.90 -26.93
C HIS A 780 -8.86 9.86 -26.75
N TYR A 781 -8.88 9.07 -25.65
CA TYR A 781 -7.91 8.01 -25.39
C TYR A 781 -8.59 6.64 -25.45
N PRO A 782 -8.61 6.00 -26.62
CA PRO A 782 -9.22 4.68 -26.78
C PRO A 782 -8.44 3.63 -25.97
N THR A 783 -9.15 2.59 -25.55
CA THR A 783 -8.50 1.41 -25.00
C THR A 783 -7.86 0.59 -26.11
N ASN A 784 -6.84 -0.21 -25.74
CA ASN A 784 -6.25 -1.15 -26.68
C ASN A 784 -7.30 -2.17 -27.16
N GLY A 785 -7.14 -2.66 -28.37
CA GLY A 785 -7.99 -3.68 -28.95
C GLY A 785 -7.93 -5.02 -28.23
N ASN A 786 -8.07 -6.10 -28.98
CA ASN A 786 -7.93 -7.45 -28.44
C ASN A 786 -6.48 -7.75 -28.10
N VAL A 787 -6.16 -7.85 -26.80
CA VAL A 787 -4.78 -8.07 -26.35
C VAL A 787 -4.66 -9.36 -25.55
N LEU A 788 -3.71 -10.20 -25.95
CA LEU A 788 -3.35 -11.40 -25.19
C LEU A 788 -2.29 -11.05 -24.14
N HIS A 789 -2.62 -11.28 -22.88
CA HIS A 789 -1.75 -11.07 -21.75
C HIS A 789 -1.35 -12.40 -21.13
N PHE A 790 -0.15 -12.47 -20.60
CA PHE A 790 0.25 -13.55 -19.71
C PHE A 790 1.12 -13.01 -18.57
N GLY A 791 1.05 -13.67 -17.43
CA GLY A 791 1.87 -13.29 -16.29
C GLY A 791 2.19 -14.47 -15.39
N VAL A 792 3.30 -14.35 -14.67
CA VAL A 792 3.74 -15.33 -13.70
C VAL A 792 4.24 -14.63 -12.43
N SER A 793 3.89 -15.17 -11.28
CA SER A 793 4.42 -14.75 -9.98
C SER A 793 4.96 -15.97 -9.24
N TRP A 794 6.24 -15.93 -8.94
CA TRP A 794 6.95 -17.06 -8.34
C TRP A 794 7.60 -16.66 -7.01
N PRO A 795 6.94 -16.94 -5.86
CA PRO A 795 7.55 -16.82 -4.55
C PRO A 795 8.44 -18.02 -4.24
N PHE A 796 9.66 -17.74 -3.78
CA PHE A 796 10.62 -18.74 -3.32
C PHE A 796 10.83 -18.60 -1.81
N PHE A 797 10.89 -19.73 -1.11
CA PHE A 797 11.35 -19.83 0.27
C PHE A 797 12.56 -20.76 0.28
N ASN A 798 13.72 -20.26 0.60
CA ASN A 798 14.95 -21.06 0.70
C ASN A 798 15.12 -21.64 2.10
#